data_86aeb380e4dcd304837235f7bdd4f651
#
_entry.id   86aeb380e4dcd304837235f7bdd4f651
#
_cell.length_a   1.000
_cell.length_b   1.000
_cell.length_c   1.000
_cell.angle_alpha   90.00
_cell.angle_beta   90.00
_cell.angle_gamma   90.00
#
_symmetry.space_group_name_H-M   'P 1'
#
loop_
_entity.id
_entity.type
_entity.pdbx_description
1 polymer ?
#
loop_
_entity_poly.entity_id
_entity_poly.type
_entity_poly.pdbx_seq_one_letter_code
_entity_poly.pdbx_strand_id
1 'polypeptide(L)'
;MKKFEIGKNAMYCNAEAVRNYPEVLRGLPFCNWKLEKDSHGRLTKVPYNPKTGFHASVDKPYTFADMETALKAVENYSGVGINISGKVGCIDVDNCVGEDGSLTDIALAVLALFPNAWVEYSPSGTGLHIYFLIPAGYVYDKEEYYINCNRYGLEMYIAGETSHFLTMTGNVFRTGGMTVTGENLDSFKNTYMKRPALERAEIQVPEGGSILSDEEVMVKCYRFQGGETFARYYDGDWTKPGDPNWSHSQADLSVCRRLAFFCRGDMEQMDRLFRNSGLYREKWDERRGDGTYGELTMRKAIAGCTAFYDRKPNAADDFAPDGDENEQDSADERNCADDASDPYIADDAHMRDDDSAARIDEYLSSKTLSVEDVIAPAFLELASWANTEDVARYVAIRKKIPRELGIRRFEAELRKYTLGKMAEEMPPASVLRLSGCQTRGMIVPQNWIVDDQGIRHMETAFGELQPVTVCRDPLFVSAKVINVDDNTEKLGITYRRNGAYKTLIASRADLLNKNTIIKYADFGLPVSSGTAGTITKYIAEMEAANDHAIPIKRCVNRAGWVGNEFYPYRIKDTVQYYDDQTGTTNIVEALHTHGSEERWLELAKVVREYPYARLMMAAAFASPLIVKLSHRNIYVHFWYESRGGKTAVAKFCLSIYGNPDNLIGTYNATLFGMEQRAATMKHLPLVLDELQSLKEKYLSVNDIVYNLGNGIGKTRGKIGSGIRKMDGWSNCIISTGEQPMRADSSMDGINSRLMEINACPLMNGEGVIDQELGVRLHTEARLNYGFAGKRYVVFLIDEIIGDSTAEDGTIPRLDADFQMMLEKLAVATTPECRSNPHFTNMAVLALGDYYSSIALFGLSAEKAAEEAVTMAAMAMEKIEADKPLDSIEAAWQFTTNWVASNSAHFLGAPTQTVSLYAPREVSPIYGVIEEGKVYAIVDELNKALDAAGFSHVKSIKGFRRAGYIDTFTDSEGKQRSQTLKSIKKVSGRVYALNVKIAGEEQGDNDLPPFSDPEALPLDDRHSA
;
A
#
# COMPACT_ATOMS: atom_id res chain seq x y z
N MET A 1 2.23 -35.96 11.22
CA MET A 1 3.63 -35.51 11.03
C MET A 1 3.88 -34.34 11.98
N LYS A 2 4.94 -34.38 12.76
CA LYS A 2 5.24 -33.27 13.67
C LYS A 2 5.73 -32.09 12.84
N LYS A 3 4.97 -31.00 12.79
CA LYS A 3 5.44 -29.69 12.33
C LYS A 3 6.69 -29.33 13.15
N PHE A 4 7.74 -28.84 12.51
CA PHE A 4 8.84 -28.22 13.19
C PHE A 4 8.29 -27.01 13.96
N GLU A 5 8.29 -27.08 15.29
CA GLU A 5 7.96 -25.91 16.13
C GLU A 5 9.07 -24.88 15.98
N ILE A 6 8.70 -23.67 15.56
CA ILE A 6 9.59 -22.53 15.41
C ILE A 6 9.87 -21.96 16.81
N GLY A 7 10.91 -22.49 17.47
CA GLY A 7 11.47 -21.89 18.68
C GLY A 7 12.57 -20.87 18.35
N LYS A 8 12.96 -20.03 19.30
CA LYS A 8 13.98 -18.97 19.17
C LYS A 8 15.38 -19.42 18.67
N ASN A 9 15.61 -20.75 18.55
CA ASN A 9 16.82 -21.39 17.97
C ASN A 9 16.40 -22.57 17.07
N ALA A 10 15.43 -22.39 16.18
CA ALA A 10 14.95 -23.48 15.35
C ALA A 10 16.02 -23.89 14.33
N MET A 11 16.48 -25.11 14.47
CA MET A 11 17.28 -25.79 13.47
C MET A 11 16.35 -26.31 12.36
N TYR A 12 16.46 -25.75 11.16
CA TYR A 12 15.70 -26.19 9.99
C TYR A 12 16.32 -27.38 9.26
N CYS A 13 17.12 -28.18 9.95
CA CYS A 13 17.86 -29.28 9.37
C CYS A 13 18.02 -30.44 10.37
N ASN A 14 17.71 -31.65 9.89
CA ASN A 14 18.08 -32.88 10.60
C ASN A 14 19.44 -33.37 10.10
N ALA A 15 20.50 -33.02 10.82
CA ALA A 15 21.88 -33.35 10.45
C ALA A 15 22.15 -34.85 10.28
N GLU A 16 21.51 -35.71 11.09
CA GLU A 16 21.68 -37.15 11.01
C GLU A 16 20.99 -37.69 9.75
N ALA A 17 19.85 -37.18 9.38
CA ALA A 17 19.14 -37.61 8.15
C ALA A 17 19.91 -37.16 6.89
N VAL A 18 20.58 -36.01 6.90
CA VAL A 18 21.42 -35.54 5.78
C VAL A 18 22.58 -36.50 5.49
N ARG A 19 23.15 -37.14 6.54
CA ARG A 19 24.21 -38.16 6.36
C ARG A 19 23.75 -39.37 5.56
N ASN A 20 22.44 -39.61 5.50
CA ASN A 20 21.86 -40.77 4.78
C ASN A 20 21.39 -40.42 3.35
N TYR A 21 21.69 -39.21 2.86
CA TYR A 21 21.38 -38.82 1.49
C TYR A 21 22.22 -39.61 0.47
N PRO A 22 21.79 -39.67 -0.81
CA PRO A 22 22.57 -40.26 -1.90
C PRO A 22 24.01 -39.73 -1.92
N GLU A 23 24.97 -40.59 -2.21
CA GLU A 23 26.39 -40.25 -2.24
C GLU A 23 26.68 -39.02 -3.13
N VAL A 24 26.00 -38.88 -4.24
CA VAL A 24 26.11 -37.77 -5.16
C VAL A 24 25.75 -36.43 -4.49
N LEU A 25 24.72 -36.40 -3.65
CA LEU A 25 24.35 -35.18 -2.91
C LEU A 25 25.33 -34.93 -1.75
N ARG A 26 25.79 -35.99 -1.09
CA ARG A 26 26.78 -35.85 0.01
C ARG A 26 28.15 -35.36 -0.45
N GLY A 27 28.48 -35.62 -1.72
CA GLY A 27 29.73 -35.21 -2.35
C GLY A 27 29.75 -33.76 -2.86
N LEU A 28 28.63 -33.05 -2.79
CA LEU A 28 28.54 -31.63 -3.20
C LEU A 28 29.26 -30.70 -2.21
N PRO A 29 29.61 -29.48 -2.61
CA PRO A 29 30.09 -28.44 -1.71
C PRO A 29 29.00 -27.95 -0.77
N PHE A 30 29.23 -28.00 0.54
CA PHE A 30 28.30 -27.60 1.60
C PHE A 30 28.63 -26.24 2.17
N CYS A 31 27.58 -25.50 2.58
CA CYS A 31 27.64 -24.33 3.43
C CYS A 31 26.67 -24.47 4.64
N ASN A 32 26.84 -23.59 5.62
CA ASN A 32 25.79 -23.34 6.61
C ASN A 32 25.00 -22.12 6.16
N TRP A 33 23.79 -21.91 6.70
CA TRP A 33 23.02 -20.71 6.38
C TRP A 33 22.27 -20.18 7.61
N LYS A 34 21.99 -18.86 7.61
CA LYS A 34 21.15 -18.18 8.60
C LYS A 34 20.03 -17.41 7.91
N LEU A 35 18.93 -17.23 8.65
CA LEU A 35 17.90 -16.27 8.28
C LEU A 35 18.34 -14.89 8.74
N GLU A 36 18.53 -13.98 7.80
CA GLU A 36 18.89 -12.59 8.06
C GLU A 36 17.90 -11.65 7.35
N LYS A 37 17.80 -10.44 7.86
CA LYS A 37 17.01 -9.40 7.19
C LYS A 37 17.85 -8.75 6.09
N ASP A 38 17.33 -8.70 4.88
CA ASP A 38 17.89 -7.92 3.79
C ASP A 38 17.76 -6.40 4.08
N SER A 39 18.30 -5.57 3.21
CA SER A 39 18.21 -4.11 3.30
C SER A 39 16.77 -3.56 3.30
N HIS A 40 15.78 -4.38 2.95
CA HIS A 40 14.35 -4.06 2.95
C HIS A 40 13.61 -4.68 4.14
N GLY A 41 14.32 -5.30 5.08
CA GLY A 41 13.76 -5.95 6.27
C GLY A 41 13.12 -7.32 6.02
N ARG A 42 13.24 -7.90 4.81
CA ARG A 42 12.71 -9.23 4.49
C ARG A 42 13.70 -10.30 4.90
N LEU A 43 13.20 -11.39 5.48
CA LEU A 43 14.04 -12.53 5.85
C LEU A 43 14.55 -13.25 4.60
N THR A 44 15.85 -13.37 4.48
CA THR A 44 16.55 -14.10 3.42
C THR A 44 17.49 -15.13 4.01
N LYS A 45 17.76 -16.19 3.26
CA LYS A 45 18.70 -17.25 3.64
C LYS A 45 20.08 -16.85 3.16
N VAL A 46 20.99 -16.53 4.10
CA VAL A 46 22.35 -16.09 3.81
C VAL A 46 23.32 -17.26 4.03
N PRO A 47 24.11 -17.66 3.00
CA PRO A 47 25.07 -18.75 3.13
C PRO A 47 26.35 -18.31 3.85
N TYR A 48 26.91 -19.22 4.66
CA TYR A 48 28.11 -19.04 5.46
C TYR A 48 29.13 -20.14 5.21
N ASN A 49 30.40 -19.78 5.19
CA ASN A 49 31.52 -20.73 5.13
C ASN A 49 31.64 -21.51 6.44
N PRO A 50 31.48 -22.83 6.41
CA PRO A 50 31.51 -23.67 7.62
C PRO A 50 32.79 -23.61 8.42
N LYS A 51 33.94 -23.28 7.75
CA LYS A 51 35.28 -23.26 8.35
C LYS A 51 35.61 -21.92 9.00
N THR A 52 35.14 -20.82 8.39
CA THR A 52 35.57 -19.46 8.80
C THR A 52 34.48 -18.66 9.47
N GLY A 53 33.20 -19.03 9.28
CA GLY A 53 32.06 -18.28 9.79
C GLY A 53 31.73 -16.99 9.03
N PHE A 54 32.45 -16.67 7.95
CA PHE A 54 32.14 -15.55 7.07
C PHE A 54 31.15 -15.96 5.99
N HIS A 55 30.51 -14.96 5.32
CA HIS A 55 29.61 -15.23 4.22
C HIS A 55 30.26 -16.10 3.14
N ALA A 56 29.51 -17.08 2.64
CA ALA A 56 29.89 -17.87 1.48
C ALA A 56 29.28 -17.25 0.21
N SER A 57 29.90 -17.54 -0.94
CA SER A 57 29.39 -17.10 -2.24
C SER A 57 29.46 -18.24 -3.24
N VAL A 58 28.38 -18.46 -3.96
CA VAL A 58 28.31 -19.51 -5.00
C VAL A 58 29.31 -19.29 -6.12
N ASP A 59 29.71 -18.06 -6.40
CA ASP A 59 30.74 -17.69 -7.36
C ASP A 59 32.15 -17.97 -6.85
N LYS A 60 32.27 -18.32 -5.56
CA LYS A 60 33.55 -18.61 -4.88
C LYS A 60 33.51 -19.98 -4.22
N PRO A 61 33.66 -21.08 -4.99
CA PRO A 61 33.50 -22.46 -4.48
C PRO A 61 34.37 -22.79 -3.25
N TYR A 62 35.51 -22.13 -3.09
CA TYR A 62 36.41 -22.31 -1.93
C TYR A 62 35.80 -21.80 -0.60
N THR A 63 34.68 -21.06 -0.66
CA THR A 63 33.92 -20.63 0.54
C THR A 63 32.97 -21.71 1.06
N PHE A 64 32.84 -22.82 0.37
CA PHE A 64 32.12 -24.01 0.79
C PHE A 64 33.07 -25.05 1.40
N ALA A 65 32.53 -26.07 2.04
CA ALA A 65 33.25 -27.13 2.69
C ALA A 65 32.66 -28.51 2.32
N ASP A 66 33.23 -29.58 2.87
CA ASP A 66 32.60 -30.89 2.84
C ASP A 66 31.44 -30.98 3.81
N MET A 67 30.55 -31.97 3.59
CA MET A 67 29.37 -32.22 4.38
C MET A 67 29.62 -32.31 5.89
N GLU A 68 30.65 -33.11 6.30
CA GLU A 68 30.90 -33.34 7.73
C GLU A 68 31.38 -32.05 8.44
N THR A 69 32.13 -31.20 7.74
CA THR A 69 32.54 -29.89 8.26
C THR A 69 31.34 -28.98 8.47
N ALA A 70 30.39 -28.95 7.50
CA ALA A 70 29.15 -28.16 7.62
C ALA A 70 28.22 -28.70 8.70
N LEU A 71 28.07 -30.02 8.81
CA LEU A 71 27.23 -30.65 9.83
C LEU A 71 27.81 -30.49 11.25
N LYS A 72 29.12 -30.44 11.44
CA LYS A 72 29.73 -30.13 12.73
C LYS A 72 29.50 -28.69 13.18
N ALA A 73 29.41 -27.76 12.25
CA ALA A 73 29.19 -26.35 12.53
C ALA A 73 27.72 -25.96 12.67
N VAL A 74 26.78 -26.84 12.30
CA VAL A 74 25.36 -26.53 12.10
C VAL A 74 24.65 -26.00 13.35
N GLU A 75 25.09 -26.35 14.56
CA GLU A 75 24.50 -25.90 15.82
C GLU A 75 24.48 -24.34 15.98
N ASN A 76 25.39 -23.65 15.28
CA ASN A 76 25.48 -22.19 15.29
C ASN A 76 24.70 -21.50 14.16
N TYR A 77 23.96 -22.27 13.36
CA TYR A 77 23.31 -21.82 12.14
C TYR A 77 21.86 -22.32 12.07
N SER A 78 21.11 -21.80 11.12
CA SER A 78 19.73 -22.25 10.88
C SER A 78 19.66 -23.60 10.16
N GLY A 79 20.73 -24.00 9.45
CA GLY A 79 20.80 -25.27 8.76
C GLY A 79 22.01 -25.36 7.85
N VAL A 80 22.03 -26.40 7.02
CA VAL A 80 23.03 -26.64 5.95
C VAL A 80 22.40 -26.43 4.57
N GLY A 81 23.26 -26.15 3.60
CA GLY A 81 22.88 -26.03 2.20
C GLY A 81 24.01 -26.52 1.30
N ILE A 82 23.73 -26.71 0.04
CA ILE A 82 24.65 -27.17 -0.98
C ILE A 82 24.77 -26.18 -2.14
N ASN A 83 25.93 -26.12 -2.75
CA ASN A 83 26.10 -25.49 -4.05
C ASN A 83 25.85 -26.56 -5.13
N ILE A 84 24.82 -26.33 -5.98
CA ILE A 84 24.49 -27.22 -7.09
C ILE A 84 25.65 -27.26 -8.07
N SER A 85 26.25 -28.44 -8.24
CA SER A 85 27.45 -28.64 -9.08
C SER A 85 27.48 -30.05 -9.64
N GLY A 86 28.44 -30.34 -10.52
CA GLY A 86 28.64 -31.67 -11.12
C GLY A 86 27.50 -32.04 -12.12
N LYS A 87 26.74 -33.05 -11.82
CA LYS A 87 25.63 -33.56 -12.66
C LYS A 87 24.29 -33.48 -11.93
N VAL A 88 24.18 -32.64 -10.91
CA VAL A 88 22.97 -32.55 -10.12
C VAL A 88 22.09 -31.41 -10.63
N GLY A 89 20.78 -31.71 -10.78
CA GLY A 89 19.73 -30.71 -10.96
C GLY A 89 18.76 -30.75 -9.78
N CYS A 90 18.05 -29.65 -9.57
CA CYS A 90 16.98 -29.56 -8.59
C CYS A 90 15.83 -28.70 -9.11
N ILE A 91 14.62 -29.11 -8.82
CA ILE A 91 13.42 -28.28 -8.97
C ILE A 91 12.97 -27.91 -7.56
N ASP A 92 12.80 -26.62 -7.30
CA ASP A 92 12.16 -26.10 -6.08
C ASP A 92 10.71 -25.77 -6.41
N VAL A 93 9.78 -26.32 -5.63
CA VAL A 93 8.34 -26.12 -5.81
C VAL A 93 7.80 -25.40 -4.56
N ASP A 94 7.57 -24.12 -4.68
CA ASP A 94 7.13 -23.27 -3.58
C ASP A 94 5.64 -23.44 -3.25
N ASN A 95 5.31 -23.33 -1.95
CA ASN A 95 3.93 -23.28 -1.42
C ASN A 95 3.01 -24.41 -1.97
N CYS A 96 3.56 -25.60 -2.15
CA CYS A 96 2.87 -26.72 -2.77
C CYS A 96 2.33 -27.77 -1.79
N VAL A 97 2.59 -27.62 -0.50
CA VAL A 97 2.15 -28.52 0.57
C VAL A 97 1.18 -27.81 1.51
N GLY A 98 -0.06 -28.30 1.55
CA GLY A 98 -1.11 -27.81 2.45
C GLY A 98 -0.89 -28.15 3.91
N GLU A 99 -1.65 -27.51 4.82
CA GLU A 99 -1.57 -27.78 6.26
C GLU A 99 -1.94 -29.22 6.64
N ASP A 100 -2.77 -29.87 5.86
CA ASP A 100 -3.17 -31.26 5.98
C ASP A 100 -2.17 -32.25 5.35
N GLY A 101 -1.11 -31.74 4.71
CA GLY A 101 -0.11 -32.51 3.97
C GLY A 101 -0.53 -32.83 2.52
N SER A 102 -1.66 -32.30 2.04
CA SER A 102 -2.07 -32.44 0.64
C SER A 102 -1.11 -31.67 -0.28
N LEU A 103 -0.91 -32.17 -1.49
CA LEU A 103 -0.09 -31.53 -2.51
C LEU A 103 -0.97 -30.81 -3.53
N THR A 104 -0.48 -29.71 -4.05
CA THR A 104 -1.13 -29.03 -5.18
C THR A 104 -1.06 -29.88 -6.45
N ASP A 105 -2.01 -29.65 -7.39
CA ASP A 105 -2.04 -30.36 -8.68
C ASP A 105 -0.72 -30.18 -9.45
N ILE A 106 -0.10 -29.00 -9.37
CA ILE A 106 1.19 -28.72 -10.00
C ILE A 106 2.29 -29.60 -9.39
N ALA A 107 2.36 -29.70 -8.06
CA ALA A 107 3.33 -30.55 -7.40
C ALA A 107 3.15 -32.05 -7.77
N LEU A 108 1.90 -32.50 -7.82
CA LEU A 108 1.59 -33.86 -8.25
C LEU A 108 2.02 -34.12 -9.69
N ALA A 109 1.73 -33.21 -10.61
CA ALA A 109 2.12 -33.31 -12.01
C ALA A 109 3.66 -33.30 -12.18
N VAL A 110 4.36 -32.40 -11.46
CA VAL A 110 5.83 -32.36 -11.47
C VAL A 110 6.42 -33.64 -10.91
N LEU A 111 5.93 -34.14 -9.77
CA LEU A 111 6.40 -35.40 -9.17
C LEU A 111 6.17 -36.61 -10.06
N ALA A 112 5.13 -36.58 -10.91
CA ALA A 112 4.87 -37.66 -11.90
C ALA A 112 5.93 -37.68 -13.02
N LEU A 113 6.48 -36.54 -13.42
CA LEU A 113 7.58 -36.42 -14.39
C LEU A 113 8.93 -36.88 -13.80
N PHE A 114 9.06 -36.86 -12.48
CA PHE A 114 10.28 -37.22 -11.76
C PHE A 114 10.06 -38.41 -10.80
N PRO A 115 9.59 -39.58 -11.27
CA PRO A 115 9.16 -40.66 -10.39
C PRO A 115 10.30 -41.25 -9.55
N ASN A 116 11.54 -41.14 -9.99
CA ASN A 116 12.73 -41.68 -9.33
C ASN A 116 13.65 -40.60 -8.74
N ALA A 117 13.13 -39.35 -8.57
CA ALA A 117 13.87 -38.27 -7.93
C ALA A 117 13.97 -38.46 -6.40
N TRP A 118 15.01 -37.91 -5.81
CA TRP A 118 15.11 -37.74 -4.38
C TRP A 118 14.38 -36.43 -4.01
N VAL A 119 13.42 -36.50 -3.08
CA VAL A 119 12.57 -35.36 -2.76
C VAL A 119 12.57 -35.12 -1.25
N GLU A 120 12.77 -33.87 -0.85
CA GLU A 120 12.63 -33.42 0.54
C GLU A 120 11.68 -32.24 0.68
N TYR A 121 11.17 -32.01 1.88
CA TYR A 121 10.45 -30.76 2.20
C TYR A 121 11.42 -29.59 2.30
N SER A 122 11.03 -28.43 1.80
CA SER A 122 11.76 -27.18 1.99
C SER A 122 11.80 -26.77 3.48
N PRO A 123 12.66 -25.81 3.89
CA PRO A 123 12.73 -25.38 5.29
C PRO A 123 11.45 -24.82 5.86
N SER A 124 10.56 -24.26 5.05
CA SER A 124 9.23 -23.78 5.47
C SER A 124 8.27 -24.92 5.77
N GLY A 125 8.53 -26.12 5.22
CA GLY A 125 7.62 -27.25 5.25
C GLY A 125 6.45 -27.14 4.28
N THR A 126 6.35 -26.05 3.52
CA THR A 126 5.27 -25.78 2.54
C THR A 126 5.70 -25.99 1.09
N GLY A 127 6.98 -26.23 0.82
CA GLY A 127 7.54 -26.49 -0.49
C GLY A 127 8.28 -27.82 -0.56
N LEU A 128 8.71 -28.21 -1.77
CA LEU A 128 9.46 -29.44 -2.07
C LEU A 128 10.71 -29.13 -2.91
N HIS A 129 11.85 -29.70 -2.54
CA HIS A 129 13.07 -29.79 -3.35
C HIS A 129 13.14 -31.16 -4.02
N ILE A 130 13.20 -31.21 -5.35
CA ILE A 130 13.21 -32.44 -6.17
C ILE A 130 14.58 -32.55 -6.83
N TYR A 131 15.45 -33.43 -6.31
CA TYR A 131 16.81 -33.64 -6.80
C TYR A 131 16.88 -34.76 -7.83
N PHE A 132 17.62 -34.52 -8.90
CA PHE A 132 17.82 -35.48 -9.99
C PHE A 132 19.21 -35.38 -10.59
N LEU A 133 19.63 -36.42 -11.35
CA LEU A 133 20.87 -36.40 -12.13
C LEU A 133 20.56 -35.93 -13.55
N ILE A 134 21.28 -34.94 -14.01
CA ILE A 134 21.18 -34.38 -15.35
C ILE A 134 21.65 -35.44 -16.37
N PRO A 135 20.84 -35.83 -17.38
CA PRO A 135 21.24 -36.74 -18.42
C PRO A 135 22.48 -36.26 -19.19
N ALA A 136 23.32 -37.17 -19.62
CA ALA A 136 24.52 -36.85 -20.38
C ALA A 136 24.18 -36.13 -21.69
N GLY A 137 24.82 -34.99 -21.94
CA GLY A 137 24.54 -34.17 -23.14
C GLY A 137 23.29 -33.31 -23.08
N TYR A 138 22.61 -33.24 -21.93
CA TYR A 138 21.44 -32.34 -21.75
C TYR A 138 21.86 -30.89 -21.71
N VAL A 139 21.18 -30.06 -22.48
CA VAL A 139 21.43 -28.61 -22.56
C VAL A 139 20.21 -27.86 -22.07
N TYR A 140 20.43 -26.84 -21.24
CA TYR A 140 19.41 -25.93 -20.77
C TYR A 140 19.71 -24.51 -21.24
N ASP A 141 18.87 -23.99 -22.14
CA ASP A 141 19.00 -22.66 -22.69
C ASP A 141 18.22 -21.65 -21.83
N LYS A 142 18.96 -20.77 -21.14
CA LYS A 142 18.38 -19.69 -20.29
C LYS A 142 17.66 -18.61 -21.09
N GLU A 143 17.93 -18.47 -22.39
CA GLU A 143 17.24 -17.53 -23.26
C GLU A 143 15.86 -18.06 -23.65
N GLU A 144 15.70 -19.36 -23.74
CA GLU A 144 14.43 -20.00 -24.10
C GLU A 144 13.60 -20.39 -22.86
N TYR A 145 14.23 -20.67 -21.72
CA TYR A 145 13.56 -21.17 -20.54
C TYR A 145 13.83 -20.32 -19.30
N TYR A 146 12.85 -20.20 -18.40
CA TYR A 146 12.98 -19.52 -17.12
C TYR A 146 13.82 -20.35 -16.13
N ILE A 147 14.62 -19.69 -15.30
CA ILE A 147 15.19 -20.29 -14.09
C ILE A 147 14.16 -20.24 -12.95
N ASN A 148 13.46 -19.11 -12.81
CA ASN A 148 12.38 -18.90 -11.85
C ASN A 148 11.12 -18.54 -12.64
N CYS A 149 10.07 -19.34 -12.47
CA CYS A 149 8.77 -19.12 -13.08
C CYS A 149 7.73 -18.80 -12.00
N ASN A 150 7.58 -17.53 -11.65
CA ASN A 150 6.66 -17.07 -10.63
C ASN A 150 5.19 -17.46 -10.88
N ARG A 151 4.79 -17.65 -12.14
CA ARG A 151 3.43 -18.07 -12.52
C ARG A 151 3.04 -19.40 -11.89
N TYR A 152 4.01 -20.32 -11.72
CA TYR A 152 3.76 -21.66 -11.21
C TYR A 152 4.42 -21.91 -9.84
N GLY A 153 5.19 -20.94 -9.30
CA GLY A 153 5.98 -21.14 -8.09
C GLY A 153 7.05 -22.21 -8.26
N LEU A 154 7.68 -22.24 -9.43
CA LEU A 154 8.69 -23.22 -9.80
C LEU A 154 10.05 -22.57 -10.06
N GLU A 155 11.10 -23.16 -9.47
CA GLU A 155 12.46 -22.77 -9.78
C GLU A 155 13.24 -24.02 -10.27
N MET A 156 14.05 -23.86 -11.32
CA MET A 156 14.85 -24.94 -11.89
C MET A 156 16.33 -24.62 -11.82
N TYR A 157 17.06 -25.46 -11.14
CA TYR A 157 18.49 -25.33 -10.95
C TYR A 157 19.25 -26.47 -11.63
N ILE A 158 20.15 -26.13 -12.55
CA ILE A 158 20.94 -27.04 -13.37
C ILE A 158 22.42 -26.73 -13.12
N ALA A 159 23.18 -27.75 -12.71
CA ALA A 159 24.62 -27.60 -12.49
C ALA A 159 25.34 -27.13 -13.77
N GLY A 160 26.19 -26.11 -13.63
CA GLY A 160 26.91 -25.49 -14.73
C GLY A 160 26.17 -24.37 -15.42
N GLU A 161 24.82 -24.29 -15.27
CA GLU A 161 23.96 -23.29 -15.91
C GLU A 161 23.44 -22.25 -14.94
N THR A 162 23.22 -22.61 -13.65
CA THR A 162 22.69 -21.71 -12.63
C THR A 162 23.66 -21.63 -11.45
N SER A 163 23.87 -20.40 -10.94
CA SER A 163 24.67 -20.16 -9.73
C SER A 163 23.75 -19.94 -8.54
N HIS A 164 23.43 -21.02 -7.80
CA HIS A 164 22.58 -20.90 -6.62
C HIS A 164 22.96 -21.95 -5.56
N PHE A 165 22.76 -21.60 -4.26
CA PHE A 165 22.82 -22.58 -3.19
C PHE A 165 21.40 -22.99 -2.79
N LEU A 166 21.21 -24.26 -2.48
CA LEU A 166 19.96 -24.82 -1.99
C LEU A 166 20.10 -25.27 -0.56
N THR A 167 19.09 -24.99 0.24
CA THR A 167 19.03 -25.47 1.62
C THR A 167 18.70 -26.97 1.65
N MET A 168 19.33 -27.72 2.55
CA MET A 168 19.01 -29.12 2.81
C MET A 168 18.40 -29.28 4.19
N THR A 169 17.26 -30.01 4.27
CA THR A 169 16.51 -30.14 5.51
C THR A 169 16.67 -31.47 6.21
N GLY A 170 16.98 -32.52 5.48
CA GLY A 170 16.93 -33.89 6.02
C GLY A 170 15.50 -34.42 6.21
N ASN A 171 14.50 -33.63 5.86
CA ASN A 171 13.07 -34.03 5.97
C ASN A 171 12.63 -34.65 4.64
N VAL A 172 12.92 -35.92 4.46
CA VAL A 172 12.71 -36.63 3.19
C VAL A 172 11.24 -36.91 2.96
N PHE A 173 10.71 -36.44 1.83
CA PHE A 173 9.37 -36.74 1.35
C PHE A 173 9.33 -38.06 0.59
N ARG A 174 10.30 -38.29 -0.32
CA ARG A 174 10.41 -39.51 -1.14
C ARG A 174 11.86 -39.84 -1.44
N THR A 175 12.23 -41.11 -1.29
CA THR A 175 13.53 -41.63 -1.70
C THR A 175 13.48 -42.11 -3.14
N GLY A 176 14.60 -41.89 -3.89
CA GLY A 176 14.72 -42.38 -5.25
C GLY A 176 16.18 -42.41 -5.70
N GLY A 177 16.47 -43.05 -6.81
CA GLY A 177 17.81 -43.17 -7.39
C GLY A 177 18.30 -41.93 -8.14
N MET A 178 17.54 -40.82 -8.08
CA MET A 178 17.83 -39.54 -8.74
C MET A 178 17.88 -39.61 -10.28
N THR A 179 17.42 -40.68 -10.92
CA THR A 179 17.40 -40.78 -12.39
C THR A 179 16.19 -40.09 -12.98
N VAL A 180 16.39 -39.38 -14.09
CA VAL A 180 15.35 -38.77 -14.91
C VAL A 180 15.68 -38.98 -16.38
N THR A 181 14.66 -39.18 -17.23
CA THR A 181 14.86 -39.26 -18.68
C THR A 181 14.96 -37.84 -19.28
N GLY A 182 15.68 -37.69 -20.39
CA GLY A 182 15.73 -36.42 -21.13
C GLY A 182 14.32 -35.99 -21.57
N GLU A 183 13.47 -36.94 -21.97
CA GLU A 183 12.09 -36.67 -22.38
C GLU A 183 11.22 -36.08 -21.24
N ASN A 184 11.33 -36.61 -20.01
CA ASN A 184 10.62 -36.09 -18.87
C ASN A 184 11.11 -34.70 -18.50
N LEU A 185 12.42 -34.47 -18.59
CA LEU A 185 13.02 -33.18 -18.34
C LEU A 185 12.62 -32.13 -19.39
N ASP A 186 12.56 -32.56 -20.67
CA ASP A 186 12.06 -31.72 -21.77
C ASP A 186 10.57 -31.43 -21.64
N SER A 187 9.78 -32.44 -21.23
CA SER A 187 8.37 -32.23 -20.94
C SER A 187 8.14 -31.22 -19.82
N PHE A 188 8.91 -31.32 -18.75
CA PHE A 188 8.86 -30.35 -17.65
C PHE A 188 9.20 -28.93 -18.13
N LYS A 189 10.37 -28.75 -18.79
CA LYS A 189 10.80 -27.40 -19.20
C LYS A 189 9.86 -26.78 -20.23
N ASN A 190 9.35 -27.56 -21.19
CA ASN A 190 8.44 -27.06 -22.22
C ASN A 190 7.06 -26.70 -21.67
N THR A 191 6.59 -27.42 -20.63
CA THR A 191 5.27 -27.19 -20.03
C THR A 191 5.29 -26.03 -19.05
N TYR A 192 6.34 -25.91 -18.23
CA TYR A 192 6.33 -24.99 -17.07
C TYR A 192 7.36 -23.88 -17.16
N MET A 193 8.49 -24.10 -17.84
CA MET A 193 9.62 -23.15 -17.82
C MET A 193 9.84 -22.44 -19.15
N LYS A 194 9.07 -22.78 -20.19
CA LYS A 194 9.21 -22.17 -21.51
C LYS A 194 8.78 -20.71 -21.46
N ARG A 195 9.67 -19.84 -21.94
CA ARG A 195 9.32 -18.44 -22.14
C ARG A 195 8.36 -18.34 -23.32
N PRO A 196 7.33 -17.46 -23.29
CA PRO A 196 6.51 -17.21 -24.45
C PRO A 196 7.43 -16.87 -25.62
N ALA A 197 7.22 -17.51 -26.77
CA ALA A 197 7.89 -17.12 -27.97
C ALA A 197 7.49 -15.68 -28.24
N LEU A 198 8.42 -14.75 -28.11
CA LEU A 198 8.30 -13.47 -28.79
C LEU A 198 8.25 -13.86 -30.26
N GLU A 199 7.09 -13.69 -30.91
CA GLU A 199 7.03 -13.61 -32.35
C GLU A 199 7.99 -12.49 -32.72
N ARG A 200 9.20 -12.86 -33.13
CA ARG A 200 10.09 -11.99 -33.84
C ARG A 200 9.43 -11.77 -35.20
N ALA A 201 8.51 -10.82 -35.30
CA ALA A 201 8.36 -10.09 -36.51
C ALA A 201 9.78 -9.62 -36.83
N GLU A 202 10.37 -10.05 -37.93
CA GLU A 202 11.58 -9.47 -38.46
C GLU A 202 11.26 -8.00 -38.75
N ILE A 203 11.52 -7.15 -37.74
CA ILE A 203 11.42 -5.71 -37.91
C ILE A 203 12.59 -5.35 -38.80
N GLN A 204 12.31 -5.20 -40.09
CA GLN A 204 13.29 -4.71 -41.03
C GLN A 204 13.67 -3.29 -40.60
N VAL A 205 14.93 -3.12 -40.22
CA VAL A 205 15.50 -1.78 -40.02
C VAL A 205 15.28 -1.02 -41.32
N PRO A 206 14.63 0.16 -41.26
CA PRO A 206 14.31 0.88 -42.50
C PRO A 206 15.58 1.15 -43.33
N GLU A 207 15.57 0.77 -44.61
CA GLU A 207 16.67 1.08 -45.49
C GLU A 207 16.81 2.61 -45.64
N GLY A 208 18.04 3.14 -45.36
CA GLY A 208 18.34 4.57 -45.53
C GLY A 208 18.81 5.27 -44.23
N GLY A 209 19.00 4.56 -43.13
CA GLY A 209 19.54 5.14 -41.88
C GLY A 209 18.65 6.20 -41.23
N SER A 210 19.25 7.00 -40.34
CA SER A 210 18.55 8.09 -39.62
C SER A 210 18.13 9.22 -40.59
N ILE A 211 16.92 9.71 -40.39
CA ILE A 211 16.37 10.86 -41.14
C ILE A 211 16.45 12.18 -40.33
N LEU A 212 16.97 12.12 -39.12
CA LEU A 212 17.09 13.24 -38.19
C LEU A 212 18.57 13.54 -37.93
N SER A 213 18.92 14.83 -37.78
CA SER A 213 20.21 15.23 -37.26
C SER A 213 20.38 14.82 -35.77
N ASP A 214 21.63 14.82 -35.27
CA ASP A 214 21.90 14.54 -33.85
C ASP A 214 21.13 15.48 -32.92
N GLU A 215 21.01 16.76 -33.27
CA GLU A 215 20.29 17.76 -32.48
C GLU A 215 18.78 17.48 -32.51
N GLU A 216 18.22 17.13 -33.67
CA GLU A 216 16.79 16.78 -33.77
C GLU A 216 16.46 15.50 -32.98
N VAL A 217 17.32 14.49 -33.02
CA VAL A 217 17.18 13.27 -32.19
C VAL A 217 17.14 13.62 -30.69
N MET A 218 18.12 14.44 -30.26
CA MET A 218 18.19 14.81 -28.84
C MET A 218 16.99 15.65 -28.40
N VAL A 219 16.56 16.62 -29.18
CA VAL A 219 15.36 17.41 -28.88
C VAL A 219 14.12 16.51 -28.73
N LYS A 220 13.97 15.52 -29.62
CA LYS A 220 12.87 14.56 -29.53
C LYS A 220 13.00 13.62 -28.33
N CYS A 221 14.21 13.14 -28.04
CA CYS A 221 14.47 12.31 -26.84
C CYS A 221 14.10 13.04 -25.54
N TYR A 222 14.33 14.33 -25.45
CA TYR A 222 13.98 15.14 -24.26
C TYR A 222 12.49 15.50 -24.18
N ARG A 223 11.82 15.69 -25.32
CA ARG A 223 10.40 16.12 -25.36
C ARG A 223 9.40 14.98 -25.36
N PHE A 224 9.82 13.79 -25.73
CA PHE A 224 8.95 12.62 -25.77
C PHE A 224 8.57 12.16 -24.35
N GLN A 225 7.47 11.43 -24.21
CA GLN A 225 7.02 10.86 -22.92
C GLN A 225 8.14 10.11 -22.23
N GLY A 226 8.42 10.40 -20.94
CA GLY A 226 9.59 9.89 -20.23
C GLY A 226 10.90 10.65 -20.51
N GLY A 227 10.84 11.81 -21.15
CA GLY A 227 12.00 12.66 -21.45
C GLY A 227 12.79 13.07 -20.22
N GLU A 228 12.15 13.29 -19.08
CA GLU A 228 12.83 13.60 -17.81
C GLU A 228 13.72 12.44 -17.32
N THR A 229 13.25 11.19 -17.46
CA THR A 229 14.05 10.02 -17.12
C THR A 229 15.21 9.83 -18.09
N PHE A 230 14.98 10.04 -19.38
CA PHE A 230 16.03 10.03 -20.38
C PHE A 230 17.07 11.11 -20.10
N ALA A 231 16.65 12.34 -19.80
CA ALA A 231 17.54 13.45 -19.45
C ALA A 231 18.45 13.10 -18.28
N ARG A 232 17.88 12.62 -17.19
CA ARG A 232 18.65 12.20 -16.01
C ARG A 232 19.71 11.15 -16.33
N TYR A 233 19.33 10.10 -17.06
CA TYR A 233 20.27 9.04 -17.45
C TYR A 233 21.30 9.59 -18.42
N TYR A 234 20.89 10.36 -19.39
CA TYR A 234 21.80 10.95 -20.38
C TYR A 234 22.82 11.90 -19.74
N ASP A 235 22.42 12.62 -18.67
CA ASP A 235 23.27 13.51 -17.88
C ASP A 235 24.16 12.75 -16.87
N GLY A 236 24.03 11.41 -16.75
CA GLY A 236 24.88 10.54 -15.95
C GLY A 236 24.29 10.07 -14.62
N ASP A 237 23.11 10.51 -14.22
CA ASP A 237 22.42 9.96 -13.03
C ASP A 237 21.70 8.66 -13.42
N TRP A 238 22.43 7.55 -13.33
CA TRP A 238 21.90 6.22 -13.67
C TRP A 238 20.96 5.63 -12.62
N THR A 239 20.75 6.29 -11.47
CA THR A 239 19.91 5.77 -10.40
C THR A 239 18.43 5.81 -10.77
N LYS A 240 17.65 4.84 -10.31
CA LYS A 240 16.19 4.83 -10.47
C LYS A 240 15.53 4.99 -9.10
N PRO A 241 14.87 6.11 -8.81
CA PRO A 241 14.16 6.31 -7.56
C PRO A 241 13.14 5.21 -7.30
N GLY A 242 13.23 4.58 -6.13
CA GLY A 242 12.32 3.49 -5.73
C GLY A 242 12.74 2.09 -6.21
N ASP A 243 13.83 1.95 -6.95
CA ASP A 243 14.36 0.66 -7.40
C ASP A 243 15.85 0.50 -7.06
N PRO A 244 16.19 0.01 -5.87
CA PRO A 244 17.59 -0.17 -5.45
C PRO A 244 18.33 -1.27 -6.22
N ASN A 245 17.63 -2.10 -6.99
CA ASN A 245 18.21 -3.13 -7.83
C ASN A 245 18.49 -2.65 -9.26
N TRP A 246 18.14 -1.39 -9.58
CA TRP A 246 18.43 -0.81 -10.88
C TRP A 246 19.93 -0.62 -11.07
N SER A 247 20.47 -1.15 -12.16
CA SER A 247 21.88 -1.13 -12.44
C SER A 247 22.24 -0.09 -13.49
N HIS A 248 23.49 0.35 -13.49
CA HIS A 248 24.03 1.24 -14.53
C HIS A 248 23.84 0.68 -15.96
N SER A 249 23.95 -0.66 -16.11
CA SER A 249 23.74 -1.32 -17.41
C SER A 249 22.27 -1.30 -17.87
N GLN A 250 21.31 -1.20 -16.95
CA GLN A 250 19.89 -1.01 -17.30
C GLN A 250 19.62 0.43 -17.74
N ALA A 251 20.31 1.40 -17.14
CA ALA A 251 20.28 2.79 -17.61
C ALA A 251 20.89 2.93 -19.03
N ASP A 252 22.01 2.27 -19.28
CA ASP A 252 22.64 2.22 -20.61
C ASP A 252 21.65 1.72 -21.68
N LEU A 253 20.99 0.58 -21.39
CA LEU A 253 20.01 -0.02 -22.29
C LEU A 253 18.76 0.88 -22.47
N SER A 254 18.32 1.56 -21.42
CA SER A 254 17.18 2.48 -21.48
C SER A 254 17.45 3.67 -22.40
N VAL A 255 18.62 4.28 -22.29
CA VAL A 255 19.05 5.35 -23.20
C VAL A 255 19.17 4.84 -24.64
N CYS A 256 19.81 3.68 -24.83
CA CYS A 256 19.96 3.08 -26.17
C CYS A 256 18.61 2.74 -26.82
N ARG A 257 17.59 2.28 -26.08
CA ARG A 257 16.25 2.00 -26.62
C ARG A 257 15.59 3.26 -27.18
N ARG A 258 15.73 4.38 -26.49
CA ARG A 258 15.19 5.66 -26.95
C ARG A 258 15.94 6.18 -28.18
N LEU A 259 17.27 6.08 -28.16
CA LEU A 259 18.08 6.43 -29.33
C LEU A 259 17.75 5.53 -30.54
N ALA A 260 17.58 4.21 -30.32
CA ALA A 260 17.23 3.26 -31.38
C ALA A 260 15.94 3.64 -32.11
N PHE A 261 14.92 4.10 -31.38
CA PHE A 261 13.66 4.54 -31.97
C PHE A 261 13.84 5.78 -32.87
N PHE A 262 14.49 6.84 -32.39
CA PHE A 262 14.63 8.11 -33.15
C PHE A 262 15.74 8.06 -34.18
N CYS A 263 16.82 7.32 -33.97
CA CYS A 263 17.88 7.08 -34.93
C CYS A 263 17.50 6.00 -35.95
N ARG A 264 16.30 5.42 -35.92
CA ARG A 264 15.81 4.34 -36.80
C ARG A 264 16.79 3.16 -36.91
N GLY A 265 17.45 2.82 -35.76
CA GLY A 265 18.39 1.73 -35.70
C GLY A 265 19.79 2.03 -36.30
N ASP A 266 20.07 3.28 -36.62
CA ASP A 266 21.39 3.70 -37.08
C ASP A 266 22.41 3.64 -35.94
N MET A 267 23.20 2.57 -35.92
CA MET A 267 24.15 2.28 -34.86
C MET A 267 25.29 3.31 -34.76
N GLU A 268 25.69 3.93 -35.91
CA GLU A 268 26.76 4.94 -35.90
C GLU A 268 26.28 6.21 -35.19
N GLN A 269 25.04 6.64 -35.49
CA GLN A 269 24.43 7.77 -34.81
C GLN A 269 24.16 7.49 -33.33
N MET A 270 23.65 6.31 -33.02
CA MET A 270 23.41 5.90 -31.63
C MET A 270 24.70 5.87 -30.81
N ASP A 271 25.80 5.31 -31.32
CA ASP A 271 27.09 5.25 -30.63
C ASP A 271 27.63 6.67 -30.38
N ARG A 272 27.57 7.53 -31.41
CA ARG A 272 28.03 8.92 -31.30
C ARG A 272 27.24 9.69 -30.22
N LEU A 273 25.91 9.54 -30.19
CA LEU A 273 25.05 10.18 -29.21
C LEU A 273 25.26 9.59 -27.80
N PHE A 274 25.41 8.27 -27.69
CA PHE A 274 25.66 7.67 -26.38
C PHE A 274 27.01 8.08 -25.79
N ARG A 275 28.06 8.21 -26.60
CA ARG A 275 29.39 8.67 -26.15
C ARG A 275 29.38 10.09 -25.61
N ASN A 276 28.42 10.91 -26.02
CA ASN A 276 28.23 12.27 -25.51
C ASN A 276 27.41 12.32 -24.21
N SER A 277 26.92 11.16 -23.74
CA SER A 277 26.19 11.09 -22.48
C SER A 277 27.08 10.94 -21.25
N GLY A 278 26.60 11.38 -20.10
CA GLY A 278 27.27 11.13 -18.80
C GLY A 278 27.30 9.65 -18.39
N LEU A 279 26.64 8.75 -19.11
CA LEU A 279 26.71 7.30 -18.90
C LEU A 279 27.93 6.67 -19.58
N TYR A 280 28.59 7.38 -20.53
CA TYR A 280 29.74 6.82 -21.22
C TYR A 280 30.89 6.53 -20.25
N ARG A 281 31.50 5.37 -20.36
CA ARG A 281 32.66 4.90 -19.60
C ARG A 281 33.43 3.84 -20.38
N GLU A 282 34.67 3.55 -19.98
CA GLU A 282 35.58 2.61 -20.66
C GLU A 282 34.94 1.23 -20.94
N LYS A 283 34.01 0.80 -20.08
CA LYS A 283 33.24 -0.44 -20.29
C LYS A 283 32.50 -0.46 -21.64
N TRP A 284 32.16 0.68 -22.22
CA TRP A 284 31.46 0.77 -23.50
C TRP A 284 32.26 0.15 -24.65
N ASP A 285 33.58 0.27 -24.57
CA ASP A 285 34.51 -0.21 -25.57
C ASP A 285 35.12 -1.59 -25.22
N GLU A 286 34.75 -2.16 -24.05
CA GLU A 286 35.20 -3.51 -23.68
C GLU A 286 34.66 -4.56 -24.65
N ARG A 287 35.57 -5.40 -25.19
CA ARG A 287 35.19 -6.48 -26.10
C ARG A 287 34.54 -7.64 -25.37
N ARG A 288 33.36 -8.07 -25.80
CA ARG A 288 32.57 -9.16 -25.23
C ARG A 288 32.01 -10.04 -26.37
N GLY A 289 32.61 -11.17 -26.62
CA GLY A 289 32.17 -12.07 -27.68
C GLY A 289 32.31 -11.43 -29.06
N ASP A 290 31.17 -11.29 -29.77
CA ASP A 290 31.09 -10.85 -31.15
C ASP A 290 31.18 -9.33 -31.37
N GLY A 291 31.34 -8.54 -30.29
CA GLY A 291 31.39 -7.08 -30.38
C GLY A 291 31.81 -6.41 -29.08
N THR A 292 31.76 -5.10 -29.03
CA THR A 292 31.94 -4.35 -27.78
C THR A 292 30.69 -4.37 -26.93
N TYR A 293 30.80 -4.04 -25.63
CA TYR A 293 29.63 -3.91 -24.75
C TYR A 293 28.64 -2.89 -25.31
N GLY A 294 29.11 -1.78 -25.90
CA GLY A 294 28.26 -0.78 -26.54
C GLY A 294 27.52 -1.33 -27.76
N GLU A 295 28.23 -2.02 -28.67
CA GLU A 295 27.60 -2.65 -29.84
C GLU A 295 26.53 -3.67 -29.46
N LEU A 296 26.81 -4.52 -28.48
CA LEU A 296 25.84 -5.51 -27.99
C LEU A 296 24.64 -4.85 -27.32
N THR A 297 24.83 -3.76 -26.59
CA THR A 297 23.75 -3.00 -25.94
C THR A 297 22.87 -2.31 -26.98
N MET A 298 23.46 -1.71 -28.01
CA MET A 298 22.73 -1.08 -29.11
C MET A 298 21.96 -2.11 -29.94
N ARG A 299 22.57 -3.26 -30.30
CA ARG A 299 21.88 -4.36 -31.00
C ARG A 299 20.67 -4.86 -30.19
N LYS A 300 20.83 -5.00 -28.86
CA LYS A 300 19.74 -5.38 -27.96
C LYS A 300 18.64 -4.32 -27.91
N ALA A 301 19.01 -3.05 -27.93
CA ALA A 301 18.06 -1.94 -27.96
C ALA A 301 17.26 -1.90 -29.28
N ILE A 302 17.92 -2.08 -30.43
CA ILE A 302 17.30 -2.12 -31.76
C ILE A 302 16.37 -3.34 -31.89
N ALA A 303 16.83 -4.51 -31.44
CA ALA A 303 16.02 -5.73 -31.45
C ALA A 303 14.77 -5.63 -30.53
N GLY A 304 14.77 -4.76 -29.55
CA GLY A 304 13.63 -4.49 -28.65
C GLY A 304 12.72 -3.35 -29.13
N CYS A 305 13.00 -2.70 -30.26
CA CYS A 305 12.11 -1.69 -30.82
C CYS A 305 10.93 -2.34 -31.54
N THR A 306 9.72 -1.95 -31.21
CA THR A 306 8.49 -2.40 -31.90
C THR A 306 8.15 -1.52 -33.13
N ALA A 307 8.72 -0.33 -33.19
CA ALA A 307 8.60 0.61 -34.31
C ALA A 307 9.81 1.53 -34.36
N PHE A 308 10.03 2.21 -35.49
CA PHE A 308 11.02 3.27 -35.67
C PHE A 308 10.35 4.58 -36.04
N TYR A 309 10.96 5.69 -35.61
CA TYR A 309 10.43 7.01 -35.93
C TYR A 309 10.32 7.23 -37.46
N ASP A 310 9.11 7.61 -37.92
CA ASP A 310 8.86 7.97 -39.31
C ASP A 310 8.30 9.40 -39.36
N ARG A 311 8.90 10.25 -40.19
CA ARG A 311 8.53 11.65 -40.28
C ARG A 311 7.17 11.79 -40.96
N LYS A 312 6.07 11.86 -40.18
CA LYS A 312 4.77 12.27 -40.71
C LYS A 312 4.69 13.81 -40.79
N PRO A 313 4.05 14.38 -41.79
CA PRO A 313 4.02 15.83 -41.98
C PRO A 313 2.94 16.57 -41.19
N ASN A 314 2.61 16.19 -39.97
CA ASN A 314 1.65 16.93 -39.12
C ASN A 314 2.08 16.96 -37.68
N ALA A 315 2.07 18.15 -37.11
CA ALA A 315 2.54 18.55 -35.78
C ALA A 315 1.65 18.10 -34.58
N ALA A 316 0.78 17.12 -34.78
CA ALA A 316 -0.16 16.65 -33.75
C ALA A 316 0.15 15.24 -33.18
N ASP A 317 1.16 14.54 -33.71
CA ASP A 317 1.41 13.12 -33.38
C ASP A 317 2.60 12.89 -32.42
N ASP A 318 3.00 13.89 -31.64
CA ASP A 318 4.10 13.74 -30.65
C ASP A 318 3.71 12.98 -29.36
N PHE A 319 2.53 12.34 -29.32
CA PHE A 319 2.05 11.57 -28.18
C PHE A 319 1.66 10.15 -28.59
N ALA A 320 2.64 9.25 -28.61
CA ALA A 320 2.39 7.81 -28.56
C ALA A 320 2.97 7.24 -27.25
N PRO A 321 2.22 6.45 -26.49
CA PRO A 321 2.67 5.94 -25.21
C PRO A 321 3.71 4.83 -25.38
N ASP A 322 4.72 4.84 -24.51
CA ASP A 322 5.64 3.73 -24.31
C ASP A 322 4.82 2.51 -23.86
N GLY A 323 4.88 1.44 -24.67
CA GLY A 323 4.32 0.18 -24.29
C GLY A 323 5.17 -0.46 -23.16
N ASP A 324 4.64 -0.54 -21.96
CA ASP A 324 5.13 -1.45 -20.94
C ASP A 324 4.79 -2.88 -21.37
N GLU A 325 5.82 -3.70 -21.47
CA GLU A 325 5.72 -5.14 -21.68
C GLU A 325 4.94 -5.78 -20.55
N ASN A 326 3.75 -6.26 -20.85
CA ASN A 326 3.19 -7.55 -20.42
C ASN A 326 1.69 -7.57 -20.66
N GLU A 327 1.30 -8.24 -21.72
CA GLU A 327 0.23 -9.24 -21.67
C GLU A 327 -0.08 -9.72 -23.09
N GLN A 328 0.34 -10.94 -23.31
CA GLN A 328 -0.12 -11.73 -24.45
C GLN A 328 -1.49 -12.28 -24.11
N ASP A 329 -2.47 -11.95 -24.93
CA ASP A 329 -3.67 -12.79 -25.03
C ASP A 329 -3.75 -13.39 -26.42
N SER A 330 -3.78 -14.70 -26.41
CA SER A 330 -3.88 -15.61 -27.50
C SER A 330 -5.22 -15.45 -28.24
N ALA A 331 -5.13 -15.22 -29.53
CA ALA A 331 -6.22 -15.43 -30.45
C ALA A 331 -6.48 -16.94 -30.63
N ASP A 332 -7.63 -17.43 -30.18
CA ASP A 332 -8.19 -18.72 -30.60
C ASP A 332 -9.22 -18.46 -31.70
N GLU A 333 -8.81 -18.73 -32.92
CA GLU A 333 -9.72 -18.95 -34.03
C GLU A 333 -10.45 -20.29 -33.81
N ARG A 334 -11.74 -20.24 -33.66
CA ARG A 334 -12.59 -21.41 -34.03
C ARG A 334 -13.82 -20.97 -34.76
N ASN A 335 -13.82 -21.38 -36.04
CA ASN A 335 -14.96 -21.60 -36.91
C ASN A 335 -16.20 -22.10 -36.17
N CYS A 336 -17.32 -21.48 -36.46
CA CYS A 336 -18.60 -22.16 -36.58
C CYS A 336 -19.34 -21.58 -37.76
N ALA A 337 -19.41 -22.37 -38.79
CA ALA A 337 -20.35 -22.21 -39.86
C ALA A 337 -21.69 -22.81 -39.40
N ASP A 338 -22.69 -22.36 -40.12
CA ASP A 338 -23.98 -22.95 -40.40
C ASP A 338 -25.23 -22.48 -39.64
N ASP A 339 -26.10 -22.10 -40.52
CA ASP A 339 -27.55 -22.19 -40.59
C ASP A 339 -28.39 -21.05 -40.03
N ALA A 340 -28.94 -20.27 -40.97
CA ALA A 340 -30.38 -20.26 -41.22
C ALA A 340 -30.73 -19.28 -42.35
N SER A 341 -31.17 -19.85 -43.40
CA SER A 341 -31.84 -19.23 -44.55
C SER A 341 -33.14 -18.55 -44.10
N ASP A 342 -33.30 -17.31 -44.50
CA ASP A 342 -34.65 -16.71 -44.69
C ASP A 342 -34.67 -15.97 -46.04
N PRO A 343 -35.49 -16.37 -46.97
CA PRO A 343 -35.54 -15.81 -48.30
C PRO A 343 -36.62 -14.75 -48.38
N TYR A 344 -36.23 -13.52 -48.49
CA TYR A 344 -37.02 -12.43 -49.09
C TYR A 344 -36.29 -11.11 -48.90
N ILE A 345 -35.56 -10.71 -49.87
CA ILE A 345 -35.23 -9.39 -50.40
C ILE A 345 -33.95 -9.56 -51.28
N ALA A 346 -34.11 -10.03 -52.47
CA ALA A 346 -33.05 -10.13 -53.43
C ALA A 346 -33.57 -9.79 -54.83
N ASP A 347 -34.05 -8.59 -55.06
CA ASP A 347 -34.35 -8.13 -56.41
C ASP A 347 -34.01 -6.68 -56.72
N ASP A 348 -33.62 -5.83 -55.72
CA ASP A 348 -33.24 -4.46 -56.06
C ASP A 348 -31.73 -4.19 -56.03
N ALA A 349 -30.92 -5.05 -55.46
CA ALA A 349 -29.46 -4.88 -55.37
C ALA A 349 -28.77 -5.24 -56.69
N HIS A 350 -29.22 -6.30 -57.36
CA HIS A 350 -28.62 -6.77 -58.63
C HIS A 350 -28.80 -5.85 -59.79
N MET A 351 -29.88 -5.01 -59.86
CA MET A 351 -30.05 -4.05 -60.95
C MET A 351 -29.11 -2.82 -60.83
N ARG A 352 -28.64 -2.47 -59.65
CA ARG A 352 -27.70 -1.35 -59.47
C ARG A 352 -26.25 -1.73 -59.72
N ASP A 353 -25.87 -2.98 -59.46
CA ASP A 353 -24.50 -3.50 -59.62
C ASP A 353 -24.11 -3.62 -61.12
N ASP A 354 -25.02 -4.09 -61.98
CA ASP A 354 -24.80 -4.18 -63.40
C ASP A 354 -24.63 -2.81 -64.07
N ASP A 355 -25.35 -1.78 -63.63
CA ASP A 355 -25.24 -0.44 -64.16
C ASP A 355 -23.93 0.23 -63.77
N SER A 356 -23.47 0.06 -62.52
CA SER A 356 -22.18 0.58 -62.05
C SER A 356 -21.01 -0.08 -62.74
N ALA A 357 -21.05 -1.38 -62.98
CA ALA A 357 -20.04 -2.13 -63.68
C ALA A 357 -19.93 -1.69 -65.12
N ALA A 358 -21.08 -1.52 -65.84
CA ALA A 358 -21.10 -1.05 -67.25
C ALA A 358 -20.58 0.38 -67.39
N ARG A 359 -20.91 1.29 -66.49
CA ARG A 359 -20.40 2.67 -66.48
C ARG A 359 -18.91 2.75 -66.18
N ILE A 360 -18.35 1.89 -65.35
CA ILE A 360 -16.90 1.80 -65.17
C ILE A 360 -16.23 1.30 -66.43
N ASP A 361 -16.76 0.29 -67.07
CA ASP A 361 -16.21 -0.27 -68.32
C ASP A 361 -16.24 0.77 -69.44
N GLU A 362 -17.23 1.69 -69.50
CA GLU A 362 -17.28 2.85 -70.39
C GLU A 362 -16.12 3.83 -70.14
N TYR A 363 -15.90 4.21 -68.83
CA TYR A 363 -14.74 5.02 -68.46
C TYR A 363 -13.41 4.36 -68.76
N LEU A 364 -13.30 3.06 -68.52
CA LEU A 364 -12.08 2.29 -68.82
C LEU A 364 -11.84 2.10 -70.33
N SER A 365 -12.86 2.18 -71.19
CA SER A 365 -12.74 2.12 -72.63
C SER A 365 -12.22 3.44 -73.25
N SER A 366 -12.37 4.54 -72.54
CA SER A 366 -11.83 5.85 -72.96
C SER A 366 -10.32 5.80 -73.04
N LYS A 367 -9.71 6.39 -74.17
CA LYS A 367 -8.30 6.33 -74.40
C LYS A 367 -7.46 7.11 -73.41
N THR A 368 -7.98 8.19 -72.83
CA THR A 368 -7.34 9.06 -71.85
C THR A 368 -8.38 9.65 -70.89
N LEU A 369 -8.21 9.47 -69.60
CA LEU A 369 -8.96 10.18 -68.56
C LEU A 369 -8.20 11.43 -68.11
N SER A 370 -8.86 12.56 -68.00
CA SER A 370 -8.28 13.80 -67.46
C SER A 370 -8.25 13.77 -65.95
N VAL A 371 -7.48 14.66 -65.34
CA VAL A 371 -7.49 14.80 -63.87
C VAL A 371 -8.86 15.19 -63.37
N GLU A 372 -9.57 16.05 -64.13
CA GLU A 372 -10.93 16.49 -63.78
C GLU A 372 -11.94 15.36 -63.81
N ASP A 373 -11.83 14.42 -64.75
CA ASP A 373 -12.70 13.25 -64.87
C ASP A 373 -12.57 12.33 -63.64
N VAL A 374 -11.34 12.04 -63.19
CA VAL A 374 -11.08 11.07 -62.12
C VAL A 374 -11.31 11.63 -60.71
N ILE A 375 -11.40 12.95 -60.55
CA ILE A 375 -11.80 13.57 -59.24
C ILE A 375 -13.26 14.01 -59.25
N ALA A 376 -13.99 13.84 -60.32
CA ALA A 376 -15.41 14.14 -60.42
C ALA A 376 -16.21 13.24 -59.45
N PRO A 377 -17.23 13.79 -58.75
CA PRO A 377 -18.03 13.00 -57.78
C PRO A 377 -18.59 11.70 -58.37
N ALA A 378 -19.09 11.74 -59.62
CA ALA A 378 -19.64 10.57 -60.30
C ALA A 378 -18.58 9.47 -60.57
N PHE A 379 -17.34 9.82 -60.83
CA PHE A 379 -16.25 8.85 -60.99
C PHE A 379 -15.76 8.34 -59.64
N LEU A 380 -15.67 9.19 -58.63
CA LEU A 380 -15.31 8.80 -57.30
C LEU A 380 -16.34 7.85 -56.67
N GLU A 381 -17.62 8.00 -57.00
CA GLU A 381 -18.68 7.08 -56.59
C GLU A 381 -18.48 5.70 -57.17
N LEU A 382 -18.27 5.61 -58.47
CA LEU A 382 -17.96 4.36 -59.17
C LEU A 382 -16.66 3.72 -58.69
N ALA A 383 -15.63 4.53 -58.47
CA ALA A 383 -14.36 4.06 -57.93
C ALA A 383 -14.48 3.57 -56.47
N SER A 384 -15.35 4.17 -55.64
CA SER A 384 -15.68 3.74 -54.30
C SER A 384 -16.42 2.38 -54.31
N TRP A 385 -17.44 2.27 -55.17
CA TRP A 385 -18.15 1.00 -55.39
C TRP A 385 -17.19 -0.10 -55.86
N ALA A 386 -16.35 0.16 -56.90
CA ALA A 386 -15.38 -0.81 -57.39
C ALA A 386 -14.35 -1.24 -56.34
N ASN A 387 -13.94 -0.33 -55.49
CA ASN A 387 -13.00 -0.64 -54.39
C ASN A 387 -13.58 -1.60 -53.37
N THR A 388 -14.92 -1.67 -53.24
CA THR A 388 -15.63 -2.51 -52.27
C THR A 388 -16.14 -3.79 -52.95
N GLU A 389 -16.81 -3.70 -54.11
CA GLU A 389 -17.55 -4.79 -54.71
C GLU A 389 -16.83 -5.44 -55.91
N ASP A 390 -15.95 -4.74 -56.59
CA ASP A 390 -15.21 -5.28 -57.75
C ASP A 390 -13.75 -4.83 -57.81
N VAL A 391 -12.92 -5.52 -57.00
CA VAL A 391 -11.49 -5.23 -56.89
C VAL A 391 -10.77 -5.30 -58.22
N ALA A 392 -11.24 -6.12 -59.17
CA ALA A 392 -10.61 -6.22 -60.49
C ALA A 392 -10.79 -4.93 -61.30
N ARG A 393 -12.00 -4.36 -61.29
CA ARG A 393 -12.29 -3.03 -61.92
C ARG A 393 -11.57 -1.92 -61.18
N TYR A 394 -11.49 -1.97 -59.84
CA TYR A 394 -10.72 -0.99 -59.10
C TYR A 394 -9.22 -0.98 -59.47
N VAL A 395 -8.63 -2.16 -59.61
CA VAL A 395 -7.24 -2.28 -60.10
C VAL A 395 -7.10 -1.73 -61.53
N ALA A 396 -8.11 -1.93 -62.37
CA ALA A 396 -8.11 -1.37 -63.73
C ALA A 396 -8.22 0.17 -63.71
N ILE A 397 -9.08 0.75 -62.86
CA ILE A 397 -9.18 2.19 -62.61
C ILE A 397 -7.81 2.74 -62.20
N ARG A 398 -7.14 2.16 -61.24
CA ARG A 398 -5.81 2.58 -60.74
C ARG A 398 -4.77 2.65 -61.86
N LYS A 399 -4.81 1.77 -62.84
CA LYS A 399 -3.89 1.78 -63.99
C LYS A 399 -4.17 2.91 -64.98
N LYS A 400 -5.39 3.45 -64.99
CA LYS A 400 -5.83 4.54 -65.86
C LYS A 400 -5.70 5.94 -65.26
N ILE A 401 -5.34 6.05 -63.96
CA ILE A 401 -5.17 7.34 -63.27
C ILE A 401 -4.07 8.16 -63.96
N PRO A 402 -4.35 9.41 -64.33
CA PRO A 402 -3.36 10.31 -64.95
C PRO A 402 -2.11 10.45 -64.09
N ARG A 403 -0.93 10.40 -64.75
CA ARG A 403 0.37 10.56 -64.07
C ARG A 403 0.51 11.90 -63.31
N GLU A 404 -0.15 12.94 -63.80
CA GLU A 404 -0.17 14.29 -63.27
C GLU A 404 -0.86 14.33 -61.87
N LEU A 405 -1.90 13.53 -61.69
CA LEU A 405 -2.58 13.38 -60.37
C LEU A 405 -1.83 12.42 -59.45
N GLY A 406 -1.40 11.28 -59.99
CA GLY A 406 -0.78 10.21 -59.25
C GLY A 406 -1.75 9.40 -58.38
N ILE A 407 -1.45 8.13 -58.19
CA ILE A 407 -2.32 7.17 -57.48
C ILE A 407 -2.57 7.60 -56.04
N ARG A 408 -1.55 8.04 -55.30
CA ARG A 408 -1.69 8.45 -53.91
C ARG A 408 -2.66 9.63 -53.71
N ARG A 409 -2.63 10.61 -54.62
CA ARG A 409 -3.53 11.76 -54.55
C ARG A 409 -4.96 11.38 -54.95
N PHE A 410 -5.12 10.52 -55.94
CA PHE A 410 -6.43 9.96 -56.28
C PHE A 410 -7.03 9.19 -55.10
N GLU A 411 -6.27 8.31 -54.48
CA GLU A 411 -6.73 7.55 -53.28
C GLU A 411 -7.11 8.47 -52.13
N ALA A 412 -6.42 9.57 -51.93
CA ALA A 412 -6.76 10.59 -50.94
C ALA A 412 -8.11 11.29 -51.25
N GLU A 413 -8.36 11.66 -52.53
CA GLU A 413 -9.63 12.27 -52.94
C GLU A 413 -10.77 11.25 -52.90
N LEU A 414 -10.54 10.01 -53.29
CA LEU A 414 -11.51 8.91 -53.13
C LEU A 414 -11.88 8.68 -51.65
N ARG A 415 -10.89 8.63 -50.79
CA ARG A 415 -11.11 8.49 -49.36
C ARG A 415 -11.89 9.68 -48.75
N LYS A 416 -11.59 10.89 -49.21
CA LYS A 416 -12.32 12.08 -48.80
C LYS A 416 -13.77 12.06 -49.27
N TYR A 417 -14.00 11.63 -50.50
CA TYR A 417 -15.35 11.46 -51.06
C TYR A 417 -16.16 10.42 -50.29
N THR A 418 -15.58 9.24 -50.06
CA THR A 418 -16.21 8.15 -49.31
C THR A 418 -16.54 8.58 -47.89
N LEU A 419 -15.61 9.28 -47.23
CA LEU A 419 -15.86 9.83 -45.88
C LEU A 419 -16.94 10.91 -45.88
N GLY A 420 -17.03 11.74 -46.93
CA GLY A 420 -18.07 12.74 -47.07
C GLY A 420 -19.44 12.12 -47.26
N LYS A 421 -19.60 11.10 -48.13
CA LYS A 421 -20.85 10.37 -48.30
C LYS A 421 -21.28 9.64 -47.03
N MET A 422 -20.35 8.97 -46.36
CA MET A 422 -20.63 8.36 -45.06
C MET A 422 -21.12 9.37 -44.03
N ALA A 423 -20.60 10.60 -44.02
CA ALA A 423 -21.06 11.64 -43.11
C ALA A 423 -22.49 12.11 -43.42
N GLU A 424 -22.90 12.09 -44.71
CA GLU A 424 -24.27 12.42 -45.14
C GLU A 424 -25.30 11.31 -44.81
N GLU A 425 -24.88 10.06 -44.84
CA GLU A 425 -25.70 8.86 -44.53
C GLU A 425 -25.79 8.55 -43.02
N MET A 426 -24.97 9.22 -42.22
CA MET A 426 -24.95 9.00 -40.78
C MET A 426 -26.23 9.49 -40.11
N PRO A 427 -26.83 8.70 -39.17
CA PRO A 427 -27.97 9.15 -38.40
C PRO A 427 -27.65 10.48 -37.71
N PRO A 428 -28.51 11.51 -37.85
CA PRO A 428 -28.36 12.76 -37.11
C PRO A 428 -28.50 12.51 -35.60
N ALA A 429 -27.89 13.40 -34.80
CA ALA A 429 -28.06 13.36 -33.34
C ALA A 429 -29.57 13.36 -33.01
N SER A 430 -30.03 12.42 -32.24
CA SER A 430 -31.40 12.22 -31.86
C SER A 430 -31.63 12.39 -30.35
N VAL A 431 -32.83 12.76 -29.93
CA VAL A 431 -33.17 12.87 -28.50
C VAL A 431 -33.18 11.47 -27.88
N LEU A 432 -32.43 11.27 -26.83
CA LEU A 432 -32.37 10.02 -26.07
C LEU A 432 -33.73 9.77 -25.39
N ARG A 433 -34.40 8.66 -25.72
CA ARG A 433 -35.67 8.24 -25.13
C ARG A 433 -35.55 6.79 -24.69
N LEU A 434 -35.73 6.56 -23.37
CA LEU A 434 -35.63 5.23 -22.75
C LEU A 434 -36.88 5.02 -21.89
N SER A 435 -37.51 3.86 -22.05
CA SER A 435 -38.71 3.50 -21.28
C SER A 435 -38.36 3.36 -19.79
N GLY A 436 -39.14 4.02 -18.93
CA GLY A 436 -38.95 3.96 -17.47
C GLY A 436 -37.77 4.75 -16.93
N CYS A 437 -37.12 5.59 -17.77
CA CYS A 437 -35.99 6.43 -17.34
C CYS A 437 -36.15 7.88 -17.82
N GLN A 438 -35.87 8.84 -16.92
CA GLN A 438 -35.84 10.25 -17.27
C GLN A 438 -34.48 10.64 -17.85
N THR A 439 -34.44 10.91 -19.15
CA THR A 439 -33.21 11.26 -19.89
C THR A 439 -32.98 12.76 -20.02
N ARG A 440 -33.83 13.61 -19.46
CA ARG A 440 -33.72 15.08 -19.37
C ARG A 440 -33.41 15.80 -20.69
N GLY A 441 -33.91 15.29 -21.78
CA GLY A 441 -33.67 15.88 -23.10
C GLY A 441 -32.24 15.69 -23.66
N MET A 442 -31.49 14.77 -23.12
CA MET A 442 -30.15 14.38 -23.63
C MET A 442 -30.26 13.90 -25.08
N ILE A 443 -29.24 14.11 -25.85
CA ILE A 443 -29.14 13.69 -27.24
C ILE A 443 -28.17 12.48 -27.35
N VAL A 444 -28.48 11.59 -28.27
CA VAL A 444 -27.61 10.51 -28.71
C VAL A 444 -26.59 11.11 -29.66
N PRO A 445 -25.29 10.91 -29.46
CA PRO A 445 -24.27 11.42 -30.37
C PRO A 445 -24.44 10.88 -31.80
N GLN A 446 -23.92 11.58 -32.75
CA GLN A 446 -23.89 11.14 -34.16
C GLN A 446 -23.19 9.78 -34.27
N ASN A 447 -23.65 8.89 -35.16
CA ASN A 447 -23.17 7.53 -35.37
C ASN A 447 -23.57 6.50 -34.31
N TRP A 448 -24.42 6.87 -33.35
CA TRP A 448 -24.93 5.97 -32.35
C TRP A 448 -26.46 5.88 -32.42
N ILE A 449 -26.95 4.70 -32.11
CA ILE A 449 -28.37 4.44 -31.89
C ILE A 449 -28.50 3.91 -30.48
N VAL A 450 -29.27 4.56 -29.64
CA VAL A 450 -29.51 4.17 -28.25
C VAL A 450 -31.01 4.17 -27.98
N ASP A 451 -31.52 3.00 -27.67
CA ASP A 451 -32.92 2.75 -27.38
C ASP A 451 -33.07 1.62 -26.34
N ASP A 452 -34.30 1.17 -26.11
CA ASP A 452 -34.60 0.08 -25.19
C ASP A 452 -34.02 -1.27 -25.58
N GLN A 453 -33.50 -1.41 -26.81
CA GLN A 453 -32.80 -2.62 -27.26
C GLN A 453 -31.27 -2.55 -27.06
N GLY A 454 -30.77 -1.42 -26.59
CA GLY A 454 -29.38 -1.24 -26.25
C GLY A 454 -28.66 -0.16 -27.02
N ILE A 455 -27.36 -0.35 -27.23
CA ILE A 455 -26.46 0.58 -27.91
C ILE A 455 -25.92 -0.06 -29.18
N ARG A 456 -26.04 0.63 -30.30
CA ARG A 456 -25.50 0.23 -31.60
C ARG A 456 -24.63 1.36 -32.14
N HIS A 457 -23.51 0.97 -32.73
CA HIS A 457 -22.60 1.87 -33.42
C HIS A 457 -22.73 1.65 -34.92
N MET A 458 -22.78 2.72 -35.70
CA MET A 458 -22.82 2.61 -37.16
C MET A 458 -21.42 2.29 -37.69
N GLU A 459 -21.25 1.16 -38.32
CA GLU A 459 -20.00 0.68 -38.88
C GLU A 459 -20.16 0.38 -40.36
N THR A 460 -19.11 0.60 -41.15
CA THR A 460 -19.15 0.28 -42.57
C THR A 460 -18.80 -1.19 -42.76
N ALA A 461 -19.75 -1.98 -43.25
CA ALA A 461 -19.53 -3.33 -43.66
C ALA A 461 -19.99 -3.48 -45.11
N PHE A 462 -19.14 -4.04 -45.96
CA PHE A 462 -19.39 -4.23 -47.39
C PHE A 462 -19.81 -2.95 -48.14
N GLY A 463 -19.29 -1.78 -47.72
CA GLY A 463 -19.60 -0.50 -48.40
C GLY A 463 -20.85 0.21 -47.87
N GLU A 464 -21.65 -0.42 -47.02
CA GLU A 464 -22.87 0.14 -46.42
C GLU A 464 -22.70 0.41 -44.96
N LEU A 465 -23.38 1.45 -44.47
CA LEU A 465 -23.44 1.76 -43.03
C LEU A 465 -24.46 0.85 -42.36
N GLN A 466 -23.97 -0.05 -41.49
CA GLN A 466 -24.84 -0.97 -40.77
C GLN A 466 -24.75 -0.77 -39.22
N PRO A 467 -25.85 -0.91 -38.48
CA PRO A 467 -25.85 -0.78 -37.03
C PRO A 467 -25.31 -2.06 -36.39
N VAL A 468 -24.10 -1.99 -35.80
CA VAL A 468 -23.48 -3.09 -35.05
C VAL A 468 -23.83 -2.97 -33.59
N THR A 469 -24.38 -4.03 -32.99
CA THR A 469 -24.72 -4.04 -31.57
C THR A 469 -23.47 -4.07 -30.70
N VAL A 470 -23.27 -3.01 -29.91
CA VAL A 470 -22.19 -2.88 -28.94
C VAL A 470 -22.63 -3.44 -27.58
N CYS A 471 -23.87 -3.14 -27.19
CA CYS A 471 -24.42 -3.56 -25.90
C CYS A 471 -25.94 -3.73 -26.02
N ARG A 472 -26.49 -4.80 -25.44
CA ARG A 472 -27.93 -5.08 -25.43
C ARG A 472 -28.71 -4.28 -24.38
N ASP A 473 -28.03 -3.70 -23.41
CA ASP A 473 -28.63 -2.85 -22.39
C ASP A 473 -28.22 -1.39 -22.61
N PRO A 474 -29.15 -0.44 -22.59
CA PRO A 474 -28.82 0.97 -22.73
C PRO A 474 -28.06 1.48 -21.52
N LEU A 475 -27.10 2.37 -21.78
CA LEU A 475 -26.40 3.15 -20.75
C LEU A 475 -26.19 4.58 -21.24
N PHE A 476 -26.07 5.53 -20.31
CA PHE A 476 -25.79 6.93 -20.63
C PHE A 476 -25.14 7.65 -19.45
N VAL A 477 -24.45 8.75 -19.71
CA VAL A 477 -23.86 9.62 -18.69
C VAL A 477 -24.96 10.45 -18.04
N SER A 478 -25.30 10.16 -16.79
CA SER A 478 -26.43 10.78 -16.10
C SER A 478 -26.06 11.91 -15.14
N ALA A 479 -24.80 12.03 -14.77
CA ALA A 479 -24.30 13.09 -13.89
C ALA A 479 -22.79 13.27 -14.01
N LYS A 480 -22.32 14.52 -13.83
CA LYS A 480 -20.94 14.83 -13.44
C LYS A 480 -20.90 14.98 -11.93
N VAL A 481 -19.98 14.29 -11.28
CA VAL A 481 -19.90 14.25 -9.81
C VAL A 481 -18.55 14.80 -9.38
N ILE A 482 -18.55 15.94 -8.68
CA ILE A 482 -17.34 16.64 -8.24
C ILE A 482 -17.14 16.38 -6.75
N ASN A 483 -15.99 15.84 -6.38
CA ASN A 483 -15.61 15.69 -4.97
C ASN A 483 -15.27 17.06 -4.38
N VAL A 484 -15.90 17.42 -3.27
CA VAL A 484 -15.72 18.73 -2.62
C VAL A 484 -14.35 18.94 -1.98
N ASP A 485 -13.61 17.88 -1.68
CA ASP A 485 -12.33 17.95 -0.99
C ASP A 485 -11.13 18.15 -1.95
N ASP A 486 -11.27 17.73 -3.22
CA ASP A 486 -10.14 17.73 -4.15
C ASP A 486 -10.50 18.14 -5.57
N ASN A 487 -11.76 18.49 -5.80
CA ASN A 487 -12.31 18.84 -7.11
C ASN A 487 -12.10 17.75 -8.18
N THR A 488 -11.83 16.50 -7.78
CA THR A 488 -11.79 15.41 -8.74
C THR A 488 -13.17 15.16 -9.32
N GLU A 489 -13.20 14.99 -10.65
CA GLU A 489 -14.43 14.74 -11.39
C GLU A 489 -14.63 13.24 -11.61
N LYS A 490 -15.86 12.80 -11.39
CA LYS A 490 -16.36 11.45 -11.62
C LYS A 490 -17.58 11.51 -12.51
N LEU A 491 -17.89 10.42 -13.20
CA LEU A 491 -19.10 10.30 -14.01
C LEU A 491 -20.10 9.34 -13.39
N GLY A 492 -21.34 9.74 -13.38
CA GLY A 492 -22.47 8.87 -13.10
C GLY A 492 -22.95 8.22 -14.39
N ILE A 493 -22.85 6.91 -14.49
CA ILE A 493 -23.36 6.13 -15.60
C ILE A 493 -24.62 5.42 -15.18
N THR A 494 -25.73 5.77 -15.81
CA THR A 494 -27.01 5.06 -15.63
C THR A 494 -27.15 4.02 -16.72
N TYR A 495 -27.41 2.77 -16.34
CA TYR A 495 -27.53 1.62 -17.23
C TYR A 495 -28.66 0.70 -16.79
N ARG A 496 -29.25 -0.03 -17.73
CA ARG A 496 -30.30 -1.01 -17.45
C ARG A 496 -29.66 -2.37 -17.13
N ARG A 497 -30.15 -3.03 -16.09
CA ARG A 497 -29.78 -4.40 -15.75
C ARG A 497 -30.97 -5.12 -15.12
N ASN A 498 -31.31 -6.30 -15.63
CA ASN A 498 -32.47 -7.08 -15.17
C ASN A 498 -33.79 -6.27 -15.16
N GLY A 499 -34.01 -5.46 -16.19
CA GLY A 499 -35.21 -4.64 -16.33
C GLY A 499 -35.26 -3.35 -15.48
N ALA A 500 -34.29 -3.12 -14.59
CA ALA A 500 -34.23 -1.93 -13.74
C ALA A 500 -33.00 -1.06 -14.09
N TYR A 501 -33.18 0.27 -13.97
CA TYR A 501 -32.08 1.21 -14.12
C TYR A 501 -31.27 1.34 -12.82
N LYS A 502 -29.97 1.30 -12.95
CA LYS A 502 -29.00 1.50 -11.87
C LYS A 502 -28.01 2.61 -12.27
N THR A 503 -27.51 3.34 -11.30
CA THR A 503 -26.47 4.34 -11.53
C THR A 503 -25.18 3.92 -10.82
N LEU A 504 -24.12 3.83 -11.59
CA LEU A 504 -22.74 3.66 -11.12
C LEU A 504 -22.06 5.02 -11.18
N ILE A 505 -21.41 5.44 -10.11
CA ILE A 505 -20.51 6.59 -10.12
C ILE A 505 -19.09 6.04 -10.10
N ALA A 506 -18.24 6.49 -11.03
CA ALA A 506 -16.89 5.99 -11.16
C ALA A 506 -15.93 7.10 -11.61
N SER A 507 -14.62 6.88 -11.36
CA SER A 507 -13.58 7.79 -11.83
C SER A 507 -13.70 7.99 -13.34
N ARG A 508 -13.63 9.25 -13.79
CA ARG A 508 -13.66 9.59 -15.21
C ARG A 508 -12.53 8.91 -15.98
N ALA A 509 -11.32 8.88 -15.37
CA ALA A 509 -10.16 8.23 -15.96
C ALA A 509 -10.36 6.72 -16.16
N ASP A 510 -11.03 6.04 -15.23
CA ASP A 510 -11.32 4.61 -15.35
C ASP A 510 -12.38 4.30 -16.40
N LEU A 511 -13.43 5.13 -16.48
CA LEU A 511 -14.53 4.94 -17.43
C LEU A 511 -14.14 5.24 -18.89
N LEU A 512 -13.14 6.10 -19.09
CA LEU A 512 -12.63 6.47 -20.41
C LEU A 512 -11.41 5.65 -20.86
N ASN A 513 -10.99 4.66 -20.08
CA ASN A 513 -9.89 3.76 -20.40
C ASN A 513 -10.42 2.34 -20.59
N LYS A 514 -10.18 1.76 -21.80
CA LYS A 514 -10.64 0.42 -22.15
C LYS A 514 -10.15 -0.70 -21.23
N ASN A 515 -8.98 -0.54 -20.62
CA ASN A 515 -8.39 -1.57 -19.75
C ASN A 515 -8.96 -1.53 -18.32
N THR A 516 -9.44 -0.38 -17.86
CA THR A 516 -9.94 -0.22 -16.49
C THR A 516 -11.46 -0.24 -16.40
N ILE A 517 -12.20 0.09 -17.45
CA ILE A 517 -13.67 0.07 -17.44
C ILE A 517 -14.22 -1.33 -17.14
N ILE A 518 -13.51 -2.39 -17.54
CA ILE A 518 -13.92 -3.79 -17.39
C ILE A 518 -14.17 -4.16 -15.93
N LYS A 519 -13.44 -3.59 -14.98
CA LYS A 519 -13.64 -3.84 -13.53
C LYS A 519 -15.06 -3.50 -13.05
N TYR A 520 -15.77 -2.63 -13.77
CA TYR A 520 -17.14 -2.26 -13.43
C TYR A 520 -18.19 -3.27 -13.91
N ALA A 521 -17.77 -4.30 -14.66
CA ALA A 521 -18.63 -5.44 -14.98
C ALA A 521 -19.11 -6.16 -13.70
N ASP A 522 -18.30 -6.20 -12.64
CA ASP A 522 -18.65 -6.76 -11.34
C ASP A 522 -19.84 -6.03 -10.69
N PHE A 523 -20.02 -4.73 -10.99
CA PHE A 523 -21.15 -3.94 -10.56
C PHE A 523 -22.35 -4.04 -11.52
N GLY A 524 -22.23 -4.82 -12.58
CA GLY A 524 -23.27 -5.07 -13.58
C GLY A 524 -23.26 -4.10 -14.76
N LEU A 525 -22.22 -3.24 -14.90
CA LEU A 525 -22.06 -2.42 -16.11
C LEU A 525 -21.94 -3.36 -17.31
N PRO A 526 -22.71 -3.15 -18.40
CA PRO A 526 -22.74 -4.05 -19.54
C PRO A 526 -21.52 -3.82 -20.45
N VAL A 527 -20.34 -4.24 -20.01
CA VAL A 527 -19.04 -4.12 -20.68
C VAL A 527 -18.31 -5.45 -20.68
N SER A 528 -17.61 -5.74 -21.75
CA SER A 528 -16.72 -6.90 -21.90
C SER A 528 -15.38 -6.49 -22.52
N SER A 529 -14.40 -7.35 -22.51
CA SER A 529 -13.09 -7.08 -23.18
C SER A 529 -13.24 -6.73 -24.66
N GLY A 530 -14.18 -7.37 -25.36
CA GLY A 530 -14.45 -7.09 -26.76
C GLY A 530 -15.16 -5.76 -27.03
N THR A 531 -15.95 -5.25 -26.07
CA THR A 531 -16.76 -4.03 -26.26
C THR A 531 -16.21 -2.81 -25.51
N ALA A 532 -15.21 -3.00 -24.64
CA ALA A 532 -14.67 -1.95 -23.77
C ALA A 532 -14.21 -0.70 -24.55
N GLY A 533 -13.46 -0.91 -25.64
CA GLY A 533 -12.98 0.21 -26.47
C GLY A 533 -14.11 1.03 -27.09
N THR A 534 -15.14 0.37 -27.62
CA THR A 534 -16.31 1.01 -28.24
C THR A 534 -17.18 1.69 -27.17
N ILE A 535 -17.36 1.07 -25.99
CA ILE A 535 -18.12 1.67 -24.89
C ILE A 535 -17.41 2.90 -24.32
N THR A 536 -16.09 2.88 -24.14
CA THR A 536 -15.34 4.06 -23.70
C THR A 536 -15.45 5.21 -24.67
N LYS A 537 -15.37 4.93 -25.98
CA LYS A 537 -15.62 5.93 -27.04
C LYS A 537 -17.03 6.52 -26.95
N TYR A 538 -18.05 5.64 -26.79
CA TYR A 538 -19.44 6.06 -26.63
C TYR A 538 -19.64 6.97 -25.41
N ILE A 539 -19.08 6.60 -24.25
CA ILE A 539 -19.19 7.42 -23.04
C ILE A 539 -18.57 8.80 -23.25
N ALA A 540 -17.40 8.89 -23.88
CA ALA A 540 -16.76 10.17 -24.17
C ALA A 540 -17.59 11.06 -25.10
N GLU A 541 -18.11 10.49 -26.19
CA GLU A 541 -18.94 11.22 -27.14
C GLU A 541 -20.31 11.61 -26.54
N MET A 542 -20.91 10.74 -25.70
CA MET A 542 -22.14 11.01 -24.97
C MET A 542 -21.96 12.15 -23.97
N GLU A 543 -20.84 12.16 -23.23
CA GLU A 543 -20.48 13.26 -22.33
C GLU A 543 -20.33 14.57 -23.09
N ALA A 544 -19.56 14.59 -24.19
CA ALA A 544 -19.30 15.77 -24.96
C ALA A 544 -20.58 16.36 -25.60
N ALA A 545 -21.42 15.50 -26.17
CA ALA A 545 -22.67 15.93 -26.79
C ALA A 545 -23.70 16.51 -25.81
N ASN A 546 -23.61 16.13 -24.53
CA ASN A 546 -24.57 16.49 -23.49
C ASN A 546 -23.99 17.33 -22.35
N ASP A 547 -22.84 17.95 -22.52
CA ASP A 547 -22.12 18.68 -21.48
C ASP A 547 -23.00 19.69 -20.73
N HIS A 548 -23.87 20.40 -21.45
CA HIS A 548 -24.81 21.37 -20.89
C HIS A 548 -26.08 20.75 -20.24
N ALA A 549 -26.41 19.52 -20.59
CA ALA A 549 -27.59 18.81 -20.11
C ALA A 549 -27.30 17.90 -18.92
N ILE A 550 -26.03 17.46 -18.76
CA ILE A 550 -25.60 16.59 -17.66
C ILE A 550 -25.56 17.39 -16.35
N PRO A 551 -26.35 17.03 -15.33
CA PRO A 551 -26.35 17.74 -14.05
C PRO A 551 -25.01 17.55 -13.32
N ILE A 552 -24.51 18.64 -12.76
CA ILE A 552 -23.34 18.62 -11.89
C ILE A 552 -23.82 18.35 -10.46
N LYS A 553 -23.30 17.29 -9.86
CA LYS A 553 -23.56 16.94 -8.46
C LYS A 553 -22.26 17.05 -7.66
N ARG A 554 -22.35 17.40 -6.39
CA ARG A 554 -21.23 17.41 -5.47
C ARG A 554 -21.22 16.12 -4.65
N CYS A 555 -20.06 15.58 -4.34
CA CYS A 555 -19.95 14.39 -3.51
C CYS A 555 -18.88 14.52 -2.43
N VAL A 556 -19.02 13.67 -1.42
CA VAL A 556 -18.01 13.40 -0.39
C VAL A 556 -17.80 11.89 -0.29
N ASN A 557 -16.61 11.48 0.12
CA ASN A 557 -16.29 10.08 0.45
C ASN A 557 -16.01 9.88 1.95
N ARG A 558 -16.48 10.80 2.78
CA ARG A 558 -16.20 10.89 4.21
C ARG A 558 -17.31 11.60 4.96
N ALA A 559 -17.33 11.49 6.27
CA ALA A 559 -18.21 12.26 7.14
C ALA A 559 -17.62 13.63 7.53
N GLY A 560 -18.39 14.46 8.21
CA GLY A 560 -17.94 15.70 8.83
C GLY A 560 -18.19 16.97 8.02
N TRP A 561 -17.50 18.04 8.33
CA TRP A 561 -17.71 19.36 7.79
C TRP A 561 -17.44 19.47 6.28
N VAL A 562 -18.34 20.14 5.58
CA VAL A 562 -18.24 20.58 4.20
C VAL A 562 -18.54 22.08 4.18
N GLY A 563 -17.49 22.90 4.31
CA GLY A 563 -17.68 24.32 4.64
C GLY A 563 -18.36 24.49 5.99
N ASN A 564 -19.52 25.15 6.02
CA ASN A 564 -20.34 25.30 7.23
C ASN A 564 -21.50 24.28 7.32
N GLU A 565 -21.57 23.32 6.42
CA GLU A 565 -22.49 22.19 6.44
C GLU A 565 -21.79 20.93 6.98
N PHE A 566 -22.56 19.92 7.39
CA PHE A 566 -22.01 18.69 7.99
C PHE A 566 -22.66 17.42 7.42
N TYR A 567 -21.88 16.59 6.76
CA TYR A 567 -22.35 15.30 6.25
C TYR A 567 -22.29 14.22 7.35
N PRO A 568 -23.37 13.40 7.54
CA PRO A 568 -24.60 13.36 6.75
C PRO A 568 -25.76 14.20 7.35
N TYR A 569 -25.61 14.90 8.47
CA TYR A 569 -26.73 15.37 9.29
C TYR A 569 -27.38 16.66 8.82
N ARG A 570 -26.62 17.63 8.39
CA ARG A 570 -27.08 18.94 7.92
C ARG A 570 -26.30 19.36 6.70
N ILE A 571 -26.77 18.89 5.53
CA ILE A 571 -26.11 19.16 4.24
C ILE A 571 -27.19 19.39 3.18
N LYS A 572 -26.87 20.17 2.15
CA LYS A 572 -27.76 20.38 1.01
C LYS A 572 -27.92 19.08 0.22
N ASP A 573 -29.11 18.83 -0.32
CA ASP A 573 -29.44 17.63 -1.10
C ASP A 573 -28.57 17.44 -2.35
N THR A 574 -27.82 18.49 -2.73
CA THR A 574 -26.88 18.44 -3.86
C THR A 574 -25.59 17.68 -3.58
N VAL A 575 -25.28 17.40 -2.30
CA VAL A 575 -24.07 16.67 -1.91
C VAL A 575 -24.45 15.22 -1.55
N GLN A 576 -23.85 14.27 -2.25
CA GLN A 576 -24.10 12.85 -2.06
C GLN A 576 -22.82 12.15 -1.56
N TYR A 577 -23.00 11.05 -0.81
CA TYR A 577 -21.87 10.17 -0.48
C TYR A 577 -21.49 9.34 -1.69
N TYR A 578 -20.19 9.19 -1.87
CA TYR A 578 -19.63 8.31 -2.87
C TYR A 578 -18.39 7.60 -2.32
N ASP A 579 -18.43 6.27 -2.30
CA ASP A 579 -17.28 5.45 -1.91
C ASP A 579 -16.29 5.30 -3.08
N ASP A 580 -15.04 5.59 -2.81
CA ASP A 580 -13.91 5.43 -3.74
C ASP A 580 -13.40 3.96 -3.80
N GLN A 581 -14.26 2.99 -3.52
CA GLN A 581 -13.90 1.56 -3.41
C GLN A 581 -12.91 1.26 -2.25
N THR A 582 -12.94 2.09 -1.22
CA THR A 582 -12.07 1.94 -0.04
C THR A 582 -12.58 0.89 0.95
N GLY A 583 -13.79 0.35 0.74
CA GLY A 583 -14.44 -0.56 1.67
C GLY A 583 -14.95 0.13 2.95
N THR A 584 -15.07 1.46 2.95
CA THR A 584 -15.51 2.26 4.10
C THR A 584 -16.99 2.64 4.05
N THR A 585 -17.72 2.19 3.04
CA THR A 585 -19.16 2.43 2.87
C THR A 585 -19.96 2.09 4.12
N ASN A 586 -19.68 0.94 4.74
CA ASN A 586 -20.36 0.49 5.96
C ASN A 586 -20.22 1.48 7.13
N ILE A 587 -19.14 2.24 7.19
CA ILE A 587 -18.91 3.26 8.23
C ILE A 587 -19.86 4.44 8.01
N VAL A 588 -19.95 4.92 6.78
CA VAL A 588 -20.79 6.09 6.47
C VAL A 588 -22.28 5.71 6.47
N GLU A 589 -22.64 4.54 5.99
CA GLU A 589 -24.00 4.01 6.07
C GLU A 589 -24.48 3.81 7.51
N ALA A 590 -23.55 3.56 8.44
CA ALA A 590 -23.88 3.46 9.86
C ALA A 590 -24.28 4.80 10.49
N LEU A 591 -23.98 5.93 9.87
CA LEU A 591 -24.27 7.28 10.38
C LEU A 591 -25.72 7.70 10.11
N HIS A 592 -26.66 6.96 10.67
CA HIS A 592 -28.09 7.24 10.58
C HIS A 592 -28.77 7.15 11.95
N THR A 593 -30.03 7.56 12.02
CA THR A 593 -30.85 7.48 13.24
C THR A 593 -31.64 6.19 13.30
N HIS A 594 -31.73 5.57 14.48
CA HIS A 594 -32.54 4.37 14.71
C HIS A 594 -33.06 4.33 16.15
N GLY A 595 -34.26 3.84 16.36
CA GLY A 595 -34.88 3.68 17.67
C GLY A 595 -35.56 4.94 18.21
N SER A 596 -35.43 5.22 19.53
CA SER A 596 -36.04 6.36 20.22
C SER A 596 -34.98 7.31 20.78
N GLU A 597 -35.16 8.62 20.48
CA GLU A 597 -34.33 9.71 21.01
C GLU A 597 -34.53 9.85 22.52
N GLU A 598 -35.76 9.72 23.01
CA GLU A 598 -36.10 9.87 24.44
C GLU A 598 -35.35 8.83 25.27
N ARG A 599 -35.38 7.56 24.82
CA ARG A 599 -34.66 6.46 25.53
C ARG A 599 -33.17 6.71 25.55
N TRP A 600 -32.60 7.17 24.44
CA TRP A 600 -31.19 7.51 24.39
C TRP A 600 -30.85 8.63 25.38
N LEU A 601 -31.67 9.71 25.42
CA LEU A 601 -31.48 10.85 26.33
C LEU A 601 -31.62 10.44 27.80
N GLU A 602 -32.58 9.57 28.15
CA GLU A 602 -32.73 9.03 29.50
C GLU A 602 -31.47 8.28 29.94
N LEU A 603 -30.94 7.42 29.07
CA LEU A 603 -29.72 6.67 29.34
C LEU A 603 -28.51 7.60 29.46
N ALA A 604 -28.40 8.59 28.59
CA ALA A 604 -27.34 9.58 28.59
C ALA A 604 -27.32 10.41 29.88
N LYS A 605 -28.47 10.75 30.48
CA LYS A 605 -28.54 11.44 31.79
C LYS A 605 -27.89 10.61 32.86
N VAL A 606 -28.17 9.31 32.91
CA VAL A 606 -27.56 8.38 33.88
C VAL A 606 -26.04 8.29 33.66
N VAL A 607 -25.60 8.12 32.41
CA VAL A 607 -24.15 8.03 32.07
C VAL A 607 -23.39 9.29 32.52
N ARG A 608 -24.00 10.46 32.39
CA ARG A 608 -23.41 11.73 32.82
C ARG A 608 -23.18 11.88 34.30
N GLU A 609 -23.80 11.06 35.16
CA GLU A 609 -23.52 11.00 36.59
C GLU A 609 -22.17 10.36 36.88
N TYR A 610 -21.58 9.60 35.94
CA TYR A 610 -20.27 8.98 36.03
C TYR A 610 -19.22 9.88 35.39
N PRO A 611 -18.32 10.52 36.13
CA PRO A 611 -17.46 11.57 35.63
C PRO A 611 -16.57 11.14 34.46
N TYR A 612 -16.00 9.95 34.48
CA TYR A 612 -15.12 9.46 33.41
C TYR A 612 -15.91 8.95 32.19
N ALA A 613 -17.12 8.42 32.36
CA ALA A 613 -18.02 8.12 31.25
C ALA A 613 -18.48 9.42 30.56
N ARG A 614 -18.81 10.45 31.34
CA ARG A 614 -19.13 11.78 30.86
C ARG A 614 -17.95 12.42 30.09
N LEU A 615 -16.72 12.24 30.58
CA LEU A 615 -15.51 12.70 29.89
C LEU A 615 -15.31 11.98 28.53
N MET A 616 -15.60 10.68 28.44
CA MET A 616 -15.59 9.98 27.15
C MET A 616 -16.64 10.52 26.19
N MET A 617 -17.84 10.84 26.68
CA MET A 617 -18.87 11.50 25.89
C MET A 617 -18.43 12.91 25.46
N ALA A 618 -17.83 13.67 26.36
CA ALA A 618 -17.26 15.00 26.08
C ALA A 618 -16.24 14.93 24.95
N ALA A 619 -15.35 13.95 24.94
CA ALA A 619 -14.40 13.72 23.85
C ALA A 619 -15.10 13.41 22.51
N ALA A 620 -16.20 12.66 22.54
CA ALA A 620 -16.99 12.40 21.33
C ALA A 620 -17.67 13.69 20.82
N PHE A 621 -18.25 14.51 21.68
CA PHE A 621 -18.87 15.78 21.31
C PHE A 621 -17.84 16.87 20.93
N ALA A 622 -16.65 16.85 21.50
CA ALA A 622 -15.57 17.77 21.14
C ALA A 622 -15.01 17.54 19.72
N SER A 623 -15.15 16.31 19.19
CA SER A 623 -14.53 15.94 17.92
C SER A 623 -14.89 16.86 16.75
N PRO A 624 -16.14 17.26 16.50
CA PRO A 624 -16.47 18.23 15.43
C PRO A 624 -15.89 19.63 15.66
N LEU A 625 -15.53 20.00 16.89
CA LEU A 625 -15.01 21.33 17.22
C LEU A 625 -13.53 21.49 16.86
N ILE A 626 -12.75 20.41 16.86
CA ILE A 626 -11.30 20.43 16.69
C ILE A 626 -10.89 21.19 15.44
N VAL A 627 -11.46 20.89 14.29
CA VAL A 627 -11.13 21.54 13.02
C VAL A 627 -11.57 23.01 13.02
N LYS A 628 -12.69 23.34 13.65
CA LYS A 628 -13.22 24.71 13.70
C LYS A 628 -12.42 25.61 14.64
N LEU A 629 -11.79 25.02 15.66
CA LEU A 629 -10.85 25.70 16.57
C LEU A 629 -9.42 25.69 16.04
N SER A 630 -9.16 25.12 14.86
CA SER A 630 -7.81 24.89 14.35
C SER A 630 -6.90 24.16 15.37
N HIS A 631 -7.51 23.32 16.20
CA HIS A 631 -6.82 22.61 17.26
C HIS A 631 -6.20 21.30 16.72
N ARG A 632 -5.13 20.83 17.36
CA ARG A 632 -4.56 19.50 17.03
C ARG A 632 -5.50 18.38 17.44
N ASN A 633 -5.36 17.21 16.83
CA ASN A 633 -6.08 16.00 17.26
C ASN A 633 -5.84 15.72 18.74
N ILE A 634 -6.87 15.27 19.42
CA ILE A 634 -6.82 14.91 20.84
C ILE A 634 -6.90 13.40 20.91
N TYR A 635 -5.88 12.78 21.48
CA TYR A 635 -5.83 11.34 21.70
C TYR A 635 -6.03 11.07 23.19
N VAL A 636 -7.13 10.39 23.56
CA VAL A 636 -7.46 10.05 24.96
C VAL A 636 -7.50 8.54 25.11
N HIS A 637 -6.71 7.99 26.00
CA HIS A 637 -6.68 6.57 26.32
C HIS A 637 -7.23 6.33 27.73
N PHE A 638 -8.33 5.58 27.82
CA PHE A 638 -8.92 5.13 29.08
C PHE A 638 -8.47 3.72 29.36
N TRP A 639 -7.76 3.53 30.44
CA TRP A 639 -7.30 2.19 30.83
C TRP A 639 -7.67 1.87 32.26
N TYR A 640 -8.04 0.63 32.50
CA TYR A 640 -8.41 0.07 33.76
C TYR A 640 -8.49 -1.45 33.62
N GLU A 641 -8.54 -2.18 34.77
CA GLU A 641 -8.74 -3.62 34.75
C GLU A 641 -9.97 -4.06 33.94
N SER A 642 -10.03 -5.34 33.57
CA SER A 642 -11.16 -5.93 32.88
C SER A 642 -12.49 -5.68 33.57
N ARG A 643 -13.58 -5.65 32.81
CA ARG A 643 -14.96 -5.46 33.28
C ARG A 643 -15.31 -4.06 33.81
N GLY A 644 -14.48 -3.06 33.62
CA GLY A 644 -14.77 -1.66 33.99
C GLY A 644 -15.78 -0.94 33.09
N GLY A 645 -16.46 -1.59 32.16
CA GLY A 645 -17.45 -0.98 31.27
C GLY A 645 -16.88 -0.13 30.14
N LYS A 646 -15.57 -0.09 29.92
CA LYS A 646 -14.88 0.76 28.91
C LYS A 646 -15.48 0.62 27.51
N THR A 647 -15.59 -0.61 26.99
CA THR A 647 -16.19 -0.91 25.67
C THR A 647 -17.65 -0.49 25.58
N ALA A 648 -18.43 -0.69 26.65
CA ALA A 648 -19.85 -0.32 26.68
C ALA A 648 -20.03 1.21 26.57
N VAL A 649 -19.25 1.98 27.34
CA VAL A 649 -19.24 3.45 27.26
C VAL A 649 -18.70 3.93 25.92
N ALA A 650 -17.64 3.33 25.38
CA ALA A 650 -17.09 3.67 24.06
C ALA A 650 -18.12 3.47 22.94
N LYS A 651 -18.88 2.35 22.95
CA LYS A 651 -20.00 2.13 22.03
C LYS A 651 -21.12 3.13 22.25
N PHE A 652 -21.42 3.49 23.51
CA PHE A 652 -22.40 4.52 23.79
C PHE A 652 -21.97 5.90 23.25
N CYS A 653 -20.70 6.25 23.30
CA CYS A 653 -20.15 7.45 22.65
C CYS A 653 -20.33 7.44 21.13
N LEU A 654 -20.18 6.28 20.48
CA LEU A 654 -20.42 6.15 19.04
C LEU A 654 -21.91 6.21 18.70
N SER A 655 -22.79 5.75 19.59
CA SER A 655 -24.25 5.84 19.40
C SER A 655 -24.77 7.28 19.31
N ILE A 656 -24.00 8.26 19.74
CA ILE A 656 -24.26 9.68 19.48
C ILE A 656 -24.49 9.92 17.99
N TYR A 657 -23.67 9.30 17.15
CA TYR A 657 -23.58 9.57 15.72
C TYR A 657 -24.18 8.48 14.82
N GLY A 658 -24.32 7.25 15.28
CA GLY A 658 -24.85 6.17 14.44
C GLY A 658 -24.73 4.80 15.09
N ASN A 659 -24.80 3.75 14.27
CA ASN A 659 -24.72 2.38 14.74
C ASN A 659 -23.34 2.08 15.34
N PRO A 660 -23.23 1.88 16.67
CA PRO A 660 -21.94 1.74 17.33
C PRO A 660 -21.17 0.49 16.93
N ASP A 661 -21.84 -0.60 16.55
CA ASP A 661 -21.18 -1.85 16.17
C ASP A 661 -20.42 -1.73 14.84
N ASN A 662 -20.89 -0.89 13.93
CA ASN A 662 -20.22 -0.62 12.64
C ASN A 662 -19.19 0.51 12.75
N LEU A 663 -19.38 1.41 13.71
CA LEU A 663 -18.50 2.56 13.90
C LEU A 663 -17.27 2.26 14.76
N ILE A 664 -17.33 1.25 15.66
CA ILE A 664 -16.20 0.92 16.54
C ILE A 664 -15.03 0.33 15.74
N GLY A 665 -13.82 0.82 16.00
CA GLY A 665 -12.57 0.24 15.52
C GLY A 665 -11.88 -0.57 16.62
N THR A 666 -10.95 -1.43 16.24
CA THR A 666 -10.10 -2.19 17.15
C THR A 666 -8.63 -2.06 16.75
N TYR A 667 -7.72 -2.33 17.67
CA TYR A 667 -6.29 -2.37 17.38
C TYR A 667 -5.85 -3.62 16.58
N ASN A 668 -6.75 -4.59 16.38
CA ASN A 668 -6.50 -5.70 15.46
C ASN A 668 -6.70 -5.28 13.98
N ALA A 669 -5.98 -4.25 13.58
CA ALA A 669 -6.02 -3.67 12.24
C ALA A 669 -4.63 -3.16 11.86
N THR A 670 -4.35 -3.10 10.55
CA THR A 670 -3.13 -2.45 10.06
C THR A 670 -3.18 -0.95 10.30
N LEU A 671 -2.03 -0.29 10.43
CA LEU A 671 -1.97 1.17 10.55
C LEU A 671 -2.72 1.85 9.40
N PHE A 672 -2.60 1.31 8.18
CA PHE A 672 -3.34 1.83 7.03
C PHE A 672 -4.87 1.72 7.19
N GLY A 673 -5.36 0.61 7.72
CA GLY A 673 -6.79 0.44 8.02
C GLY A 673 -7.28 1.44 9.06
N MET A 674 -6.49 1.72 10.10
CA MET A 674 -6.79 2.75 11.10
C MET A 674 -6.79 4.15 10.49
N GLU A 675 -5.80 4.50 9.62
CA GLU A 675 -5.74 5.77 8.90
C GLU A 675 -6.95 5.96 7.98
N GLN A 676 -7.37 4.93 7.23
CA GLN A 676 -8.55 5.00 6.36
C GLN A 676 -9.84 5.20 7.15
N ARG A 677 -9.98 4.51 8.29
CA ARG A 677 -11.13 4.72 9.20
C ARG A 677 -11.13 6.16 9.75
N ALA A 678 -9.97 6.67 10.19
CA ALA A 678 -9.83 8.04 10.67
C ALA A 678 -10.20 9.06 9.58
N ALA A 679 -9.73 8.86 8.35
CA ALA A 679 -10.02 9.71 7.20
C ALA A 679 -11.52 9.68 6.81
N THR A 680 -12.17 8.52 6.92
CA THR A 680 -13.62 8.38 6.64
C THR A 680 -14.46 9.05 7.72
N MET A 681 -14.12 8.87 9.00
CA MET A 681 -14.77 9.58 10.13
C MET A 681 -14.48 11.08 10.12
N LYS A 682 -13.32 11.47 9.66
CA LYS A 682 -12.78 12.82 9.42
C LYS A 682 -12.87 13.76 10.63
N HIS A 683 -14.06 14.23 10.97
CA HIS A 683 -14.33 15.18 12.07
C HIS A 683 -15.22 14.57 13.17
N LEU A 684 -15.59 13.31 13.00
CA LEU A 684 -16.29 12.52 14.02
C LEU A 684 -15.30 11.73 14.88
N PRO A 685 -15.67 11.34 16.11
CA PRO A 685 -14.76 10.62 16.98
C PRO A 685 -14.31 9.29 16.37
N LEU A 686 -13.00 9.02 16.44
CA LEU A 686 -12.44 7.71 16.15
C LEU A 686 -12.32 6.92 17.45
N VAL A 687 -13.01 5.79 17.56
CA VAL A 687 -12.88 4.89 18.70
C VAL A 687 -12.04 3.68 18.30
N LEU A 688 -11.02 3.38 19.10
CA LEU A 688 -10.17 2.19 18.98
C LEU A 688 -10.23 1.42 20.30
N ASP A 689 -10.88 0.27 20.26
CA ASP A 689 -11.11 -0.57 21.43
C ASP A 689 -10.06 -1.67 21.55
N GLU A 690 -9.79 -2.09 22.79
CA GLU A 690 -8.93 -3.23 23.14
C GLU A 690 -7.48 -3.10 22.66
N LEU A 691 -6.70 -2.20 23.27
CA LEU A 691 -5.27 -2.04 22.98
C LEU A 691 -4.49 -3.37 23.00
N GLN A 692 -4.85 -4.29 23.92
CA GLN A 692 -4.23 -5.61 24.04
C GLN A 692 -4.45 -6.52 22.83
N SER A 693 -5.37 -6.17 21.92
CA SER A 693 -5.57 -6.87 20.64
C SER A 693 -4.53 -6.56 19.57
N LEU A 694 -3.63 -5.59 19.82
CA LEU A 694 -2.53 -5.24 18.94
C LEU A 694 -1.54 -6.40 18.81
N LYS A 695 -1.56 -7.09 17.66
CA LYS A 695 -0.74 -8.27 17.37
C LYS A 695 0.37 -8.04 16.36
N GLU A 696 0.41 -6.90 15.70
CA GLU A 696 1.42 -6.65 14.69
C GLU A 696 2.81 -6.47 15.31
N LYS A 697 3.70 -7.40 15.01
CA LYS A 697 5.09 -7.46 15.52
C LYS A 697 5.93 -6.22 15.15
N TYR A 698 5.51 -5.46 14.17
CA TYR A 698 6.24 -4.31 13.60
C TYR A 698 5.53 -2.97 13.78
N LEU A 699 4.39 -2.95 14.46
CA LEU A 699 3.63 -1.73 14.72
C LEU A 699 3.75 -1.39 16.19
N SER A 700 4.51 -0.36 16.51
CA SER A 700 4.63 0.12 17.89
C SER A 700 3.45 1.02 18.25
N VAL A 701 3.09 1.05 19.54
CA VAL A 701 2.11 2.01 20.08
C VAL A 701 2.52 3.45 19.75
N ASN A 702 3.80 3.72 19.80
CA ASN A 702 4.37 5.02 19.47
C ASN A 702 4.04 5.43 18.02
N ASP A 703 4.20 4.50 17.07
CA ASP A 703 3.87 4.75 15.65
C ASP A 703 2.37 5.05 15.47
N ILE A 704 1.49 4.36 16.18
CA ILE A 704 0.05 4.59 16.14
C ILE A 704 -0.28 5.98 16.64
N VAL A 705 0.21 6.34 17.84
CA VAL A 705 -0.06 7.65 18.47
C VAL A 705 0.47 8.79 17.61
N TYR A 706 1.69 8.67 17.07
CA TYR A 706 2.25 9.69 16.18
C TYR A 706 1.46 9.83 14.87
N ASN A 707 1.18 8.73 14.19
CA ASN A 707 0.49 8.79 12.89
C ASN A 707 -0.95 9.29 13.04
N LEU A 708 -1.72 8.71 13.95
CA LEU A 708 -3.11 9.12 14.16
C LEU A 708 -3.21 10.52 14.78
N GLY A 709 -2.35 10.85 15.73
CA GLY A 709 -2.32 12.16 16.41
C GLY A 709 -1.91 13.30 15.48
N ASN A 710 -1.11 13.06 14.46
CA ASN A 710 -0.73 14.08 13.48
C ASN A 710 -1.85 14.44 12.49
N GLY A 711 -2.90 13.62 12.36
CA GLY A 711 -4.05 13.94 11.52
C GLY A 711 -3.80 13.84 10.01
N ILE A 712 -2.69 13.26 9.58
CA ILE A 712 -2.32 13.10 8.17
C ILE A 712 -1.78 11.69 7.96
N GLY A 713 -2.33 10.98 6.96
CA GLY A 713 -1.90 9.64 6.60
C GLY A 713 -0.46 9.59 6.07
N LYS A 714 0.15 8.43 6.18
CA LYS A 714 1.52 8.21 5.70
C LYS A 714 1.60 8.39 4.18
N THR A 715 2.62 9.10 3.71
CA THR A 715 2.89 9.27 2.27
C THR A 715 3.15 7.92 1.60
N ARG A 716 2.43 7.63 0.52
CA ARG A 716 2.57 6.39 -0.26
C ARG A 716 2.73 6.72 -1.74
N GLY A 717 3.60 5.98 -2.44
CA GLY A 717 3.73 6.06 -3.89
C GLY A 717 2.48 5.54 -4.60
N LYS A 718 2.17 6.11 -5.78
CA LYS A 718 1.11 5.63 -6.67
C LYS A 718 1.75 4.72 -7.73
N ILE A 719 1.11 3.61 -8.06
CA ILE A 719 1.52 2.76 -9.17
C ILE A 719 1.43 3.59 -10.46
N GLY A 720 2.53 3.71 -11.20
CA GLY A 720 2.57 4.48 -12.45
C GLY A 720 3.13 5.91 -12.37
N SER A 721 3.71 6.33 -11.27
CA SER A 721 4.34 7.64 -10.94
C SER A 721 3.49 8.59 -10.10
N GLY A 722 4.15 9.25 -9.17
CA GLY A 722 3.56 10.27 -8.29
C GLY A 722 3.30 9.78 -6.87
N ILE A 723 2.81 10.69 -6.05
CA ILE A 723 2.44 10.44 -4.65
C ILE A 723 0.91 10.29 -4.59
N ARG A 724 0.43 9.24 -3.92
CA ARG A 724 -1.00 9.14 -3.59
C ARG A 724 -1.37 10.31 -2.69
N LYS A 725 -2.51 10.97 -2.96
CA LYS A 725 -3.05 12.02 -2.08
C LYS A 725 -3.10 11.48 -0.66
N MET A 726 -2.56 12.25 0.29
CA MET A 726 -2.64 11.93 1.70
C MET A 726 -4.03 12.29 2.21
N ASP A 727 -4.70 11.31 2.82
CA ASP A 727 -5.95 11.56 3.52
C ASP A 727 -5.64 12.23 4.86
N GLY A 728 -6.43 13.21 5.24
CA GLY A 728 -6.27 13.89 6.53
C GLY A 728 -7.54 13.82 7.37
N TRP A 729 -7.40 13.92 8.68
CA TRP A 729 -8.50 13.97 9.65
C TRP A 729 -8.19 14.95 10.77
N SER A 730 -9.24 15.44 11.43
CA SER A 730 -9.14 16.34 12.57
C SER A 730 -10.23 15.97 13.57
N ASN A 731 -9.90 15.14 14.56
CA ASN A 731 -10.86 14.53 15.45
C ASN A 731 -10.30 14.19 16.83
N CYS A 732 -11.21 13.79 17.74
CA CYS A 732 -10.84 13.10 18.97
C CYS A 732 -10.69 11.60 18.69
N ILE A 733 -9.60 11.03 19.19
CA ILE A 733 -9.32 9.60 19.16
C ILE A 733 -9.55 9.10 20.59
N ILE A 734 -10.55 8.24 20.76
CA ILE A 734 -10.91 7.61 22.03
C ILE A 734 -10.39 6.18 21.99
N SER A 735 -9.52 5.85 22.90
CA SER A 735 -8.88 4.56 22.99
C SER A 735 -9.19 3.89 24.31
N THR A 736 -9.30 2.56 24.30
CA THR A 736 -9.50 1.79 25.52
C THR A 736 -8.49 0.65 25.65
N GLY A 737 -8.14 0.28 26.89
CA GLY A 737 -7.22 -0.81 27.17
C GLY A 737 -7.25 -1.26 28.63
N GLU A 738 -6.51 -2.32 28.94
CA GLU A 738 -6.30 -2.80 30.31
C GLU A 738 -4.98 -2.27 30.92
N GLN A 739 -4.14 -1.68 30.08
CA GLN A 739 -2.82 -1.18 30.45
C GLN A 739 -2.60 0.21 29.84
N PRO A 740 -1.70 1.02 30.40
CA PRO A 740 -1.31 2.27 29.79
C PRO A 740 -0.68 2.03 28.41
N MET A 741 -0.83 2.99 27.50
CA MET A 741 -0.19 2.97 26.18
C MET A 741 1.27 3.38 26.26
N ARG A 742 1.60 4.26 27.21
CA ARG A 742 2.97 4.72 27.41
C ARG A 742 3.80 3.63 28.05
N ALA A 743 4.98 3.37 27.49
CA ALA A 743 6.04 2.67 28.21
C ALA A 743 6.82 3.67 29.06
N ASP A 744 7.46 3.21 30.13
CA ASP A 744 8.31 4.04 31.01
C ASP A 744 9.42 4.77 30.25
N SER A 745 9.81 4.22 29.09
CA SER A 745 10.82 4.77 28.16
C SER A 745 10.25 5.67 27.06
N SER A 746 8.95 6.02 27.09
CA SER A 746 8.31 6.79 26.01
C SER A 746 8.94 8.17 25.83
N MET A 747 9.07 8.60 24.56
CA MET A 747 9.64 9.91 24.22
C MET A 747 8.69 11.03 24.64
N ASP A 748 9.24 12.21 25.06
CA ASP A 748 8.46 13.38 25.49
C ASP A 748 7.42 13.82 24.44
N GLY A 749 7.65 13.56 23.16
CA GLY A 749 6.72 13.86 22.08
C GLY A 749 5.40 13.10 22.19
N ILE A 750 5.38 11.91 22.77
CA ILE A 750 4.17 11.12 23.01
C ILE A 750 3.43 11.67 24.21
N ASN A 751 4.15 12.02 25.27
CA ASN A 751 3.58 12.62 26.47
C ASN A 751 2.79 13.90 26.19
N SER A 752 3.09 14.62 25.12
CA SER A 752 2.34 15.81 24.70
C SER A 752 1.15 15.51 23.77
N ARG A 753 1.04 14.31 23.22
CA ARG A 753 -0.02 13.91 22.27
C ARG A 753 -1.06 12.99 22.87
N LEU A 754 -0.67 12.13 23.80
CA LEU A 754 -1.48 11.10 24.39
C LEU A 754 -1.89 11.49 25.81
N MET A 755 -3.18 11.67 26.02
CA MET A 755 -3.80 11.87 27.33
C MET A 755 -4.23 10.49 27.87
N GLU A 756 -3.67 10.05 28.97
CA GLU A 756 -4.02 8.78 29.61
C GLU A 756 -4.80 9.01 30.88
N ILE A 757 -5.84 8.22 31.06
CA ILE A 757 -6.73 8.28 32.22
C ILE A 757 -6.88 6.89 32.81
N ASN A 758 -6.28 6.67 33.95
CA ASN A 758 -6.42 5.44 34.72
C ASN A 758 -7.70 5.51 35.57
N ALA A 759 -8.81 5.15 34.93
CA ALA A 759 -10.10 5.19 35.64
C ALA A 759 -11.09 4.19 35.06
N CYS A 760 -11.92 3.63 35.92
CA CYS A 760 -13.08 2.87 35.50
C CYS A 760 -14.22 3.83 35.13
N PRO A 761 -14.70 3.83 33.88
CA PRO A 761 -15.75 4.76 33.45
C PRO A 761 -17.06 4.61 34.17
N LEU A 762 -17.42 3.41 34.66
CA LEU A 762 -18.67 3.13 35.35
C LEU A 762 -18.48 2.91 36.86
N MET A 763 -17.45 3.50 37.45
CA MET A 763 -17.25 3.50 38.89
C MET A 763 -18.07 4.65 39.53
N ASN A 764 -18.91 4.32 40.49
CA ASN A 764 -19.68 5.29 41.27
C ASN A 764 -18.83 5.97 42.36
N GLY A 765 -19.40 6.95 43.08
CA GLY A 765 -18.72 7.67 44.16
C GLY A 765 -18.34 6.81 45.37
N GLU A 766 -18.84 5.61 45.47
CA GLU A 766 -18.55 4.62 46.55
C GLU A 766 -17.45 3.62 46.11
N GLY A 767 -16.86 3.77 44.90
CA GLY A 767 -15.83 2.87 44.38
C GLY A 767 -16.38 1.54 43.83
N VAL A 768 -17.70 1.44 43.58
CA VAL A 768 -18.33 0.24 43.03
C VAL A 768 -18.59 0.40 41.57
N ILE A 769 -18.26 -0.63 40.76
CA ILE A 769 -18.50 -0.67 39.34
C ILE A 769 -19.96 -1.03 39.04
N ASP A 770 -20.67 -0.18 38.32
CA ASP A 770 -22.04 -0.42 37.91
C ASP A 770 -22.09 -1.36 36.68
N GLN A 771 -22.13 -2.65 36.95
CA GLN A 771 -22.19 -3.67 35.90
C GLN A 771 -23.56 -3.70 35.18
N GLU A 772 -24.64 -3.37 35.90
CA GLU A 772 -25.99 -3.33 35.32
C GLU A 772 -26.10 -2.24 34.28
N LEU A 773 -25.60 -1.04 34.57
CA LEU A 773 -25.51 0.03 33.62
C LEU A 773 -24.62 -0.37 32.42
N GLY A 774 -23.54 -1.07 32.65
CA GLY A 774 -22.67 -1.58 31.55
C GLY A 774 -23.44 -2.48 30.58
N VAL A 775 -24.28 -3.40 31.08
CA VAL A 775 -25.12 -4.28 30.26
C VAL A 775 -26.21 -3.47 29.53
N ARG A 776 -26.84 -2.52 30.19
CA ARG A 776 -27.84 -1.63 29.61
C ARG A 776 -27.26 -0.81 28.47
N LEU A 777 -26.10 -0.20 28.66
CA LEU A 777 -25.38 0.56 27.64
C LEU A 777 -25.09 -0.28 26.41
N HIS A 778 -24.57 -1.50 26.61
CA HIS A 778 -24.27 -2.40 25.50
C HIS A 778 -25.51 -2.79 24.70
N THR A 779 -26.64 -2.95 25.35
CA THR A 779 -27.92 -3.37 24.70
C THR A 779 -28.63 -2.18 24.05
N GLU A 780 -28.84 -1.11 24.84
CA GLU A 780 -29.68 0.02 24.38
C GLU A 780 -28.99 0.92 23.37
N ALA A 781 -27.66 1.06 23.43
CA ALA A 781 -26.90 1.82 22.43
C ALA A 781 -27.03 1.23 21.01
N ARG A 782 -27.25 -0.07 20.89
CA ARG A 782 -27.45 -0.76 19.61
C ARG A 782 -28.85 -0.59 19.04
N LEU A 783 -29.81 -0.23 19.88
CA LEU A 783 -31.22 -0.06 19.52
C LEU A 783 -31.62 1.41 19.35
N ASN A 784 -30.88 2.33 19.98
CA ASN A 784 -31.20 3.76 19.97
C ASN A 784 -29.94 4.56 19.69
N TYR A 785 -29.82 5.14 18.50
CA TYR A 785 -28.61 5.86 18.08
C TYR A 785 -28.83 6.92 17.01
N GLY A 786 -27.86 7.84 16.85
CA GLY A 786 -27.73 8.83 15.77
C GLY A 786 -28.50 10.13 16.01
N PHE A 787 -29.44 10.20 16.93
CA PHE A 787 -30.27 11.39 17.20
C PHE A 787 -29.47 12.52 17.83
N ALA A 788 -28.67 12.20 18.84
CA ALA A 788 -27.91 13.17 19.59
C ALA A 788 -26.88 13.90 18.70
N GLY A 789 -26.15 13.16 17.86
CA GLY A 789 -25.20 13.73 16.94
C GLY A 789 -25.83 14.68 15.92
N LYS A 790 -26.98 14.28 15.36
CA LYS A 790 -27.75 15.13 14.46
C LYS A 790 -28.18 16.44 15.15
N ARG A 791 -28.78 16.33 16.33
CA ARG A 791 -29.26 17.51 17.09
C ARG A 791 -28.11 18.40 17.53
N TYR A 792 -27.00 17.81 17.98
CA TYR A 792 -25.80 18.54 18.36
C TYR A 792 -25.16 19.30 17.20
N VAL A 793 -25.01 18.65 16.06
CA VAL A 793 -24.44 19.28 14.86
C VAL A 793 -25.33 20.40 14.34
N VAL A 794 -26.65 20.20 14.34
CA VAL A 794 -27.62 21.27 13.96
C VAL A 794 -27.46 22.46 14.90
N PHE A 795 -27.36 22.24 16.22
CA PHE A 795 -27.13 23.29 17.19
C PHE A 795 -25.80 24.04 16.93
N LEU A 796 -24.72 23.31 16.64
CA LEU A 796 -23.44 23.93 16.30
C LEU A 796 -23.55 24.84 15.07
N ILE A 797 -24.24 24.36 14.02
CA ILE A 797 -24.41 25.13 12.78
C ILE A 797 -25.27 26.36 13.01
N ASP A 798 -26.43 26.18 13.62
CA ASP A 798 -27.46 27.23 13.71
C ASP A 798 -27.13 28.29 14.79
N GLU A 799 -26.55 27.85 15.94
CA GLU A 799 -26.33 28.71 17.11
C GLU A 799 -24.90 29.17 17.30
N ILE A 800 -23.91 28.37 16.91
CA ILE A 800 -22.51 28.66 17.23
C ILE A 800 -21.75 29.20 16.02
N ILE A 801 -21.86 28.51 14.87
CA ILE A 801 -21.14 28.87 13.64
C ILE A 801 -21.91 29.99 12.91
N GLY A 802 -23.23 29.80 12.70
CA GLY A 802 -24.08 30.79 12.02
C GLY A 802 -23.48 31.31 10.70
N ASP A 803 -23.88 32.54 10.33
CA ASP A 803 -23.32 33.23 9.17
C ASP A 803 -22.12 34.15 9.54
N SER A 804 -21.65 34.08 10.80
CA SER A 804 -20.66 34.98 11.36
C SER A 804 -19.21 34.46 11.35
N THR A 805 -18.84 33.71 10.30
CA THR A 805 -17.43 33.37 10.07
C THR A 805 -16.72 34.65 9.61
N ALA A 806 -15.69 35.09 10.36
CA ALA A 806 -14.90 36.25 9.98
C ALA A 806 -14.07 35.99 8.70
N GLU A 807 -13.57 37.06 8.06
CA GLU A 807 -12.78 36.96 6.83
C GLU A 807 -11.52 36.09 6.98
N ASP A 808 -10.94 36.05 8.20
CA ASP A 808 -9.79 35.20 8.56
C ASP A 808 -10.14 33.72 8.85
N GLY A 809 -11.41 33.37 8.77
CA GLY A 809 -11.93 32.00 9.04
C GLY A 809 -12.21 31.76 10.52
N THR A 810 -12.04 32.70 11.43
CA THR A 810 -12.39 32.54 12.86
C THR A 810 -13.92 32.58 13.05
N ILE A 811 -14.38 31.93 14.14
CA ILE A 811 -15.77 31.90 14.57
C ILE A 811 -15.85 32.58 15.92
N PRO A 812 -16.20 33.88 15.97
CA PRO A 812 -16.01 34.72 17.18
C PRO A 812 -16.69 34.14 18.43
N ARG A 813 -17.87 33.54 18.29
CA ARG A 813 -18.56 32.93 19.42
C ARG A 813 -17.86 31.68 19.92
N LEU A 814 -17.41 30.79 19.01
CA LEU A 814 -16.69 29.58 19.36
C LEU A 814 -15.38 29.89 20.08
N ASP A 815 -14.64 30.89 19.57
CA ASP A 815 -13.37 31.34 20.16
C ASP A 815 -13.59 31.98 21.54
N ALA A 816 -14.62 32.80 21.71
CA ALA A 816 -14.97 33.40 23.00
C ALA A 816 -15.37 32.33 24.04
N ASP A 817 -16.19 31.35 23.65
CA ASP A 817 -16.61 30.27 24.54
C ASP A 817 -15.41 29.35 24.89
N PHE A 818 -14.48 29.15 23.97
CA PHE A 818 -13.24 28.38 24.24
C PHE A 818 -12.34 29.13 25.23
N GLN A 819 -12.17 30.46 25.10
CA GLN A 819 -11.41 31.26 26.04
C GLN A 819 -12.07 31.26 27.42
N MET A 820 -13.40 31.42 27.49
CA MET A 820 -14.15 31.29 28.75
C MET A 820 -13.89 29.93 29.42
N MET A 821 -13.86 28.82 28.69
CA MET A 821 -13.56 27.49 29.25
C MET A 821 -12.14 27.43 29.78
N LEU A 822 -11.15 27.97 29.07
CA LEU A 822 -9.77 28.03 29.50
C LEU A 822 -9.63 28.81 30.83
N GLU A 823 -10.25 29.99 30.91
CA GLU A 823 -10.21 30.83 32.12
C GLU A 823 -10.87 30.13 33.31
N LYS A 824 -12.09 29.57 33.13
CA LYS A 824 -12.80 28.88 34.21
C LYS A 824 -12.05 27.63 34.68
N LEU A 825 -11.49 26.85 33.74
CA LEU A 825 -10.69 25.67 34.08
C LEU A 825 -9.39 26.07 34.82
N ALA A 826 -8.76 27.17 34.42
CA ALA A 826 -7.58 27.69 35.11
C ALA A 826 -7.87 28.14 36.55
N VAL A 827 -9.06 28.66 36.81
CA VAL A 827 -9.48 29.00 38.19
C VAL A 827 -9.77 27.76 39.03
N ALA A 828 -10.33 26.70 38.38
CA ALA A 828 -10.75 25.49 39.04
C ALA A 828 -9.61 24.48 39.27
N THR A 829 -8.39 24.70 38.74
CA THR A 829 -7.28 23.75 38.78
C THR A 829 -6.02 24.35 39.40
N THR A 830 -5.09 23.46 39.82
CA THR A 830 -3.80 23.88 40.40
C THR A 830 -2.84 24.42 39.36
N PRO A 831 -1.77 25.17 39.73
CA PRO A 831 -0.74 25.64 38.81
C PRO A 831 -0.07 24.51 38.03
N GLU A 832 0.13 23.35 38.65
CA GLU A 832 0.70 22.14 38.03
C GLU A 832 -0.18 21.66 36.87
N CYS A 833 -1.49 21.56 37.09
CA CYS A 833 -2.47 21.21 36.05
C CYS A 833 -2.44 22.21 34.88
N ARG A 834 -2.27 23.50 35.13
CA ARG A 834 -2.19 24.55 34.10
C ARG A 834 -0.93 24.44 33.24
N SER A 835 0.18 23.95 33.83
CA SER A 835 1.44 23.74 33.10
C SER A 835 1.44 22.40 32.32
N ASN A 836 0.44 21.54 32.52
CA ASN A 836 0.32 20.27 31.83
C ASN A 836 0.05 20.49 30.32
N PRO A 837 0.77 19.76 29.40
CA PRO A 837 0.58 19.91 27.95
C PRO A 837 -0.85 19.59 27.48
N HIS A 838 -1.65 18.92 28.28
CA HIS A 838 -3.04 18.56 27.98
C HIS A 838 -4.07 19.57 28.47
N PHE A 839 -3.67 20.66 29.11
CA PHE A 839 -4.60 21.64 29.65
C PHE A 839 -5.55 22.21 28.59
N THR A 840 -5.00 22.63 27.43
CA THR A 840 -5.81 23.15 26.32
C THR A 840 -6.68 22.03 25.68
N ASN A 841 -6.18 20.80 25.59
CA ASN A 841 -6.98 19.66 25.13
C ASN A 841 -8.20 19.45 26.02
N MET A 842 -8.01 19.50 27.35
CA MET A 842 -9.10 19.33 28.33
C MET A 842 -10.14 20.44 28.22
N ALA A 843 -9.73 21.67 27.95
CA ALA A 843 -10.66 22.78 27.72
C ALA A 843 -11.52 22.55 26.46
N VAL A 844 -10.97 21.96 25.40
CA VAL A 844 -11.76 21.56 24.20
C VAL A 844 -12.77 20.45 24.55
N LEU A 845 -12.38 19.46 25.38
CA LEU A 845 -13.31 18.44 25.86
C LEU A 845 -14.43 19.04 26.71
N ALA A 846 -14.09 19.96 27.62
CA ALA A 846 -15.06 20.70 28.42
C ALA A 846 -16.04 21.49 27.54
N LEU A 847 -15.55 22.14 26.48
CA LEU A 847 -16.40 22.85 25.51
C LEU A 847 -17.38 21.90 24.80
N GLY A 848 -16.94 20.69 24.45
CA GLY A 848 -17.81 19.64 23.92
C GLY A 848 -18.94 19.24 24.87
N ASP A 849 -18.64 19.04 26.16
CA ASP A 849 -19.63 18.78 27.18
C ASP A 849 -20.56 19.98 27.42
N TYR A 850 -20.01 21.20 27.46
CA TYR A 850 -20.76 22.44 27.59
C TYR A 850 -21.83 22.58 26.52
N TYR A 851 -21.46 22.49 25.24
CA TYR A 851 -22.40 22.61 24.15
C TYR A 851 -23.41 21.47 24.09
N SER A 852 -22.98 20.24 24.38
CA SER A 852 -23.91 19.10 24.45
C SER A 852 -24.91 19.24 25.59
N SER A 853 -24.49 19.80 26.74
CA SER A 853 -25.37 20.11 27.87
C SER A 853 -26.47 21.09 27.53
N ILE A 854 -26.17 22.11 26.77
CA ILE A 854 -27.17 23.08 26.28
C ILE A 854 -28.06 22.43 25.20
N ALA A 855 -27.44 21.84 24.17
CA ALA A 855 -28.16 21.35 22.99
C ALA A 855 -29.09 20.17 23.28
N LEU A 856 -28.68 19.23 24.15
CA LEU A 856 -29.40 17.98 24.36
C LEU A 856 -30.18 17.95 25.67
N PHE A 857 -29.64 18.56 26.73
CA PHE A 857 -30.19 18.44 28.09
C PHE A 857 -30.84 19.74 28.55
N GLY A 858 -30.78 20.82 27.75
CA GLY A 858 -31.48 22.08 28.03
C GLY A 858 -30.97 22.82 29.28
N LEU A 859 -29.71 22.63 29.65
CA LEU A 859 -29.09 23.34 30.75
C LEU A 859 -28.88 24.83 30.36
N SER A 860 -28.94 25.72 31.37
CA SER A 860 -28.49 27.11 31.16
C SER A 860 -26.98 27.11 30.89
N ALA A 861 -26.50 28.12 30.16
CA ALA A 861 -25.09 28.28 29.85
C ALA A 861 -24.19 28.30 31.12
N GLU A 862 -24.68 28.93 32.19
CA GLU A 862 -23.95 29.00 33.46
C GLU A 862 -23.78 27.62 34.10
N LYS A 863 -24.88 26.85 34.21
CA LYS A 863 -24.87 25.52 34.80
C LYS A 863 -24.09 24.52 33.92
N ALA A 864 -24.23 24.61 32.61
CA ALA A 864 -23.49 23.77 31.68
C ALA A 864 -21.97 24.02 31.78
N ALA A 865 -21.55 25.27 31.92
CA ALA A 865 -20.15 25.62 32.12
C ALA A 865 -19.59 25.14 33.46
N GLU A 866 -20.35 25.30 34.55
CA GLU A 866 -19.98 24.83 35.87
C GLU A 866 -19.75 23.31 35.87
N GLU A 867 -20.71 22.56 35.36
CA GLU A 867 -20.62 21.09 35.29
C GLU A 867 -19.48 20.61 34.40
N ALA A 868 -19.27 21.25 33.24
CA ALA A 868 -18.20 20.89 32.31
C ALA A 868 -16.81 21.17 32.90
N VAL A 869 -16.64 22.32 33.59
CA VAL A 869 -15.40 22.70 34.26
C VAL A 869 -15.11 21.74 35.42
N THR A 870 -16.13 21.41 36.21
CA THR A 870 -15.96 20.47 37.34
C THR A 870 -15.45 19.08 36.87
N MET A 871 -16.06 18.55 35.82
CA MET A 871 -15.61 17.28 35.21
C MET A 871 -14.17 17.39 34.67
N ALA A 872 -13.85 18.46 33.95
CA ALA A 872 -12.54 18.68 33.37
C ALA A 872 -11.45 18.89 34.42
N ALA A 873 -11.73 19.64 35.50
CA ALA A 873 -10.80 19.85 36.61
C ALA A 873 -10.45 18.54 37.31
N MET A 874 -11.46 17.74 37.65
CA MET A 874 -11.26 16.42 38.23
C MET A 874 -10.40 15.50 37.31
N ALA A 875 -10.63 15.53 36.02
CA ALA A 875 -9.85 14.74 35.09
C ALA A 875 -8.40 15.24 35.01
N MET A 876 -8.17 16.54 35.03
CA MET A 876 -6.81 17.14 35.05
C MET A 876 -6.04 16.76 36.31
N GLU A 877 -6.70 16.81 37.49
CA GLU A 877 -6.10 16.41 38.75
C GLU A 877 -5.70 14.94 38.71
N LYS A 878 -6.58 14.07 38.18
CA LYS A 878 -6.25 12.66 38.00
C LYS A 878 -5.06 12.44 37.06
N ILE A 879 -5.02 13.11 35.93
CA ILE A 879 -3.89 13.04 35.00
C ILE A 879 -2.58 13.49 35.64
N GLU A 880 -2.61 14.56 36.44
CA GLU A 880 -1.42 15.07 37.13
C GLU A 880 -0.98 14.12 38.23
N ALA A 881 -1.94 13.54 39.01
CA ALA A 881 -1.64 12.56 40.05
C ALA A 881 -1.04 11.25 39.49
N ASP A 882 -1.53 10.82 38.31
CA ASP A 882 -1.05 9.59 37.63
C ASP A 882 0.15 9.85 36.71
N LYS A 883 0.74 11.06 36.76
CA LYS A 883 1.83 11.43 35.88
C LYS A 883 3.04 10.52 36.09
N PRO A 884 3.51 9.85 35.03
CA PRO A 884 4.71 9.05 35.17
C PRO A 884 5.91 9.92 35.53
N LEU A 885 6.90 9.32 36.15
CA LEU A 885 8.18 9.97 36.42
C LEU A 885 8.73 10.64 35.17
N ASP A 886 9.39 11.79 35.33
CA ASP A 886 10.12 12.42 34.21
C ASP A 886 11.01 11.36 33.54
N SER A 887 11.09 11.40 32.23
CA SER A 887 11.90 10.43 31.44
C SER A 887 13.37 10.36 31.92
N ILE A 888 13.89 11.41 32.53
CA ILE A 888 15.23 11.47 33.13
C ILE A 888 15.24 10.74 34.48
N GLU A 889 14.20 10.96 35.30
CA GLU A 889 14.03 10.26 36.57
C GLU A 889 13.79 8.76 36.37
N ALA A 890 12.93 8.39 35.41
CA ALA A 890 12.70 6.98 35.04
C ALA A 890 13.99 6.31 34.53
N ALA A 891 14.78 7.00 33.69
CA ALA A 891 16.07 6.49 33.24
C ALA A 891 17.10 6.36 34.39
N TRP A 892 17.01 7.27 35.37
CA TRP A 892 17.87 7.21 36.54
C TRP A 892 17.48 6.05 37.48
N GLN A 893 16.21 5.84 37.74
CA GLN A 893 15.69 4.72 38.50
C GLN A 893 16.02 3.37 37.82
N PHE A 894 15.90 3.29 36.51
CA PHE A 894 16.42 2.15 35.73
C PHE A 894 17.91 1.95 35.94
N THR A 895 18.72 3.02 35.89
CA THR A 895 20.18 2.96 36.07
C THR A 895 20.55 2.44 37.45
N THR A 896 19.88 2.93 38.51
CA THR A 896 20.10 2.45 39.87
C THR A 896 19.72 0.97 40.04
N ASN A 897 18.60 0.57 39.52
CA ASN A 897 18.14 -0.83 39.52
C ASN A 897 19.08 -1.73 38.69
N TRP A 898 19.58 -1.26 37.56
CA TRP A 898 20.54 -1.97 36.72
C TRP A 898 21.88 -2.19 37.47
N VAL A 899 22.37 -1.18 38.16
CA VAL A 899 23.57 -1.33 39.02
C VAL A 899 23.33 -2.35 40.11
N ALA A 900 22.22 -2.27 40.84
CA ALA A 900 21.88 -3.19 41.95
C ALA A 900 21.74 -4.64 41.46
N SER A 901 20.98 -4.86 40.39
CA SER A 901 20.74 -6.18 39.78
C SER A 901 21.99 -6.83 39.17
N ASN A 902 22.96 -6.03 38.79
CA ASN A 902 24.20 -6.46 38.16
C ASN A 902 25.43 -6.24 39.11
N SER A 903 25.22 -6.12 40.41
CA SER A 903 26.29 -5.82 41.39
C SER A 903 27.48 -6.80 41.26
N ALA A 904 27.24 -8.06 40.94
CA ALA A 904 28.28 -9.06 40.72
C ALA A 904 29.24 -8.74 39.56
N HIS A 905 28.82 -7.89 38.59
CA HIS A 905 29.61 -7.44 37.44
C HIS A 905 30.41 -6.16 37.73
N PHE A 906 30.27 -5.60 38.94
CA PHE A 906 31.05 -4.46 39.39
C PHE A 906 32.17 -4.92 40.34
N LEU A 907 33.43 -4.61 39.97
CA LEU A 907 34.57 -4.94 40.83
C LEU A 907 34.50 -4.13 42.14
N GLY A 908 34.82 -4.74 43.31
CA GLY A 908 34.80 -4.08 44.62
C GLY A 908 33.38 -4.01 45.25
N ALA A 909 32.35 -4.63 44.66
CA ALA A 909 31.02 -4.73 45.29
C ALA A 909 31.11 -5.53 46.61
N PRO A 910 30.33 -5.09 47.67
CA PRO A 910 30.36 -5.74 48.98
C PRO A 910 30.06 -7.25 48.97
N THR A 911 29.32 -7.71 48.01
CA THR A 911 28.95 -9.13 47.84
C THR A 911 30.13 -10.02 47.38
N GLN A 912 31.26 -9.44 46.97
CA GLN A 912 32.46 -10.19 46.53
C GLN A 912 33.40 -10.56 47.66
N THR A 913 33.18 -10.06 48.89
CA THR A 913 34.11 -10.21 50.03
C THR A 913 33.81 -11.39 50.95
N VAL A 914 32.84 -12.22 50.70
CA VAL A 914 32.41 -13.31 51.63
C VAL A 914 32.46 -14.69 50.99
N SER A 915 33.44 -15.01 50.13
CA SER A 915 33.62 -16.37 49.67
C SER A 915 35.05 -16.85 50.02
N LEU A 916 35.11 -17.90 50.84
CA LEU A 916 36.35 -18.65 51.17
C LEU A 916 36.91 -19.48 49.98
N TYR A 917 36.26 -19.43 48.80
CA TYR A 917 36.72 -19.97 47.56
C TYR A 917 37.00 -18.80 46.61
N ALA A 918 38.14 -18.85 45.90
CA ALA A 918 38.57 -17.83 44.96
C ALA A 918 37.38 -17.32 44.10
N PRO A 919 37.14 -16.02 44.04
CA PRO A 919 35.99 -15.49 43.36
C PRO A 919 36.06 -15.91 41.89
N ARG A 920 35.01 -16.62 41.41
CA ARG A 920 34.84 -16.81 39.97
C ARG A 920 34.66 -15.42 39.37
N GLU A 921 35.64 -15.03 38.52
CA GLU A 921 35.52 -13.79 37.81
C GLU A 921 34.27 -13.80 36.94
N VAL A 922 33.29 -12.93 37.26
CA VAL A 922 32.09 -12.75 36.49
C VAL A 922 32.44 -11.88 35.27
N SER A 923 32.27 -12.38 34.10
CA SER A 923 32.46 -11.65 32.85
C SER A 923 31.11 -11.54 32.13
N PRO A 924 30.74 -10.43 31.51
CA PRO A 924 31.49 -9.18 31.35
C PRO A 924 31.53 -8.30 32.60
N ILE A 925 32.52 -7.41 32.70
CA ILE A 925 32.63 -6.40 33.78
C ILE A 925 31.90 -5.15 33.32
N TYR A 926 31.00 -4.63 34.19
CA TYR A 926 30.24 -3.41 33.90
C TYR A 926 30.82 -2.15 34.57
N GLY A 927 31.68 -2.31 35.55
CA GLY A 927 32.27 -1.19 36.23
C GLY A 927 33.10 -1.56 37.47
N VAL A 928 33.30 -0.57 38.34
CA VAL A 928 33.99 -0.73 39.63
C VAL A 928 33.26 0.11 40.67
N ILE A 929 33.19 -0.39 41.90
CA ILE A 929 32.75 0.32 43.09
C ILE A 929 33.96 0.60 43.95
N GLU A 930 34.23 1.86 44.25
CA GLU A 930 35.41 2.30 44.99
C GLU A 930 35.03 3.52 45.82
N GLU A 931 35.35 3.47 47.11
CA GLU A 931 35.07 4.53 48.08
C GLU A 931 33.59 4.95 48.10
N GLY A 932 32.67 3.96 48.06
CA GLY A 932 31.24 4.22 48.05
C GLY A 932 30.65 4.78 46.75
N LYS A 933 31.49 4.97 45.70
CA LYS A 933 31.05 5.44 44.38
C LYS A 933 31.03 4.32 43.33
N VAL A 934 30.01 4.38 42.46
CA VAL A 934 29.86 3.48 41.32
C VAL A 934 30.45 4.12 40.08
N TYR A 935 31.43 3.47 39.46
CA TYR A 935 31.99 3.85 38.18
C TYR A 935 31.53 2.87 37.12
N ALA A 936 30.57 3.23 36.32
CA ALA A 936 30.03 2.39 35.24
C ALA A 936 30.78 2.61 33.92
N ILE A 937 31.15 1.52 33.23
CA ILE A 937 31.75 1.58 31.89
C ILE A 937 30.79 2.24 30.93
N VAL A 938 31.25 3.27 30.20
CA VAL A 938 30.44 4.10 29.31
C VAL A 938 29.63 3.26 28.33
N ASP A 939 30.28 2.34 27.60
CA ASP A 939 29.62 1.56 26.56
C ASP A 939 28.55 0.58 27.13
N GLU A 940 28.80 0.05 28.33
CA GLU A 940 27.88 -0.91 28.95
C GLU A 940 26.63 -0.21 29.50
N LEU A 941 26.79 0.94 30.17
CA LEU A 941 25.63 1.71 30.61
C LEU A 941 24.81 2.28 29.43
N ASN A 942 25.49 2.78 28.37
CA ASN A 942 24.82 3.27 27.19
C ASN A 942 23.99 2.17 26.51
N LYS A 943 24.57 0.97 26.33
CA LYS A 943 23.85 -0.20 25.81
C LYS A 943 22.65 -0.59 26.68
N ALA A 944 22.81 -0.57 28.01
CA ALA A 944 21.73 -0.91 28.94
C ALA A 944 20.58 0.09 28.81
N LEU A 945 20.87 1.39 28.77
CA LEU A 945 19.87 2.43 28.59
C LEU A 945 19.15 2.30 27.25
N ASP A 946 19.87 2.14 26.16
CA ASP A 946 19.28 1.98 24.83
C ASP A 946 18.44 0.69 24.71
N ALA A 947 18.89 -0.40 25.31
CA ALA A 947 18.14 -1.66 25.37
C ALA A 947 16.84 -1.55 26.16
N ALA A 948 16.83 -0.69 27.19
CA ALA A 948 15.62 -0.37 27.95
C ALA A 948 14.74 0.69 27.29
N GLY A 949 15.13 1.20 26.10
CA GLY A 949 14.36 2.19 25.33
C GLY A 949 14.64 3.65 25.72
N PHE A 950 15.59 3.92 26.61
CA PHE A 950 16.04 5.28 26.94
C PHE A 950 17.16 5.70 25.99
N SER A 951 17.04 6.89 25.40
CA SER A 951 18.18 7.46 24.66
C SER A 951 19.33 7.79 25.60
N HIS A 952 20.44 7.05 25.54
CA HIS A 952 21.59 7.27 26.41
C HIS A 952 22.11 8.72 26.31
N VAL A 953 22.11 9.31 25.12
CA VAL A 953 22.57 10.72 24.91
C VAL A 953 21.71 11.69 25.72
N LYS A 954 20.39 11.51 25.73
CA LYS A 954 19.44 12.37 26.43
C LYS A 954 19.51 12.12 27.94
N SER A 955 19.55 10.85 28.33
CA SER A 955 19.63 10.43 29.73
C SER A 955 20.90 10.92 30.42
N ILE A 956 22.07 10.73 29.83
CA ILE A 956 23.34 11.22 30.38
C ILE A 956 23.39 12.74 30.48
N LYS A 957 22.82 13.46 29.50
CA LYS A 957 22.70 14.92 29.57
C LYS A 957 21.76 15.36 30.72
N GLY A 958 20.67 14.61 30.91
CA GLY A 958 19.73 14.83 32.01
C GLY A 958 20.35 14.53 33.36
N PHE A 959 21.01 13.38 33.50
CA PHE A 959 21.73 12.98 34.73
C PHE A 959 22.77 14.00 35.15
N ARG A 960 23.48 14.56 34.18
CA ARG A 960 24.42 15.65 34.44
C ARG A 960 23.73 16.89 35.00
N ARG A 961 22.56 17.29 34.45
CA ARG A 961 21.81 18.47 34.91
C ARG A 961 21.23 18.26 36.31
N ALA A 962 20.75 17.05 36.59
CA ALA A 962 20.17 16.64 37.86
C ALA A 962 21.24 16.35 38.94
N GLY A 963 22.52 16.32 38.60
CA GLY A 963 23.57 16.00 39.55
C GLY A 963 23.69 14.50 39.87
N TYR A 964 23.09 13.63 39.09
CA TYR A 964 23.14 12.16 39.27
C TYR A 964 24.45 11.56 38.83
N ILE A 965 25.22 12.27 38.04
CA ILE A 965 26.59 11.90 37.63
C ILE A 965 27.57 13.04 37.85
N ASP A 966 28.78 12.72 38.25
CA ASP A 966 29.83 13.70 38.42
C ASP A 966 30.30 14.26 37.07
N THR A 967 30.74 15.52 37.12
CA THR A 967 31.40 16.17 36.00
C THR A 967 32.87 16.42 36.28
N PHE A 968 33.70 16.23 35.27
CA PHE A 968 35.13 16.38 35.34
C PHE A 968 35.60 17.48 34.39
N THR A 969 36.57 18.30 34.80
CA THR A 969 37.15 19.33 33.93
C THR A 969 38.35 18.73 33.22
N ASP A 970 38.36 18.74 31.88
CA ASP A 970 39.50 18.28 31.09
C ASP A 970 40.66 19.33 31.07
N SER A 971 41.78 18.96 30.46
CA SER A 971 42.97 19.82 30.34
C SER A 971 42.70 21.11 29.55
N GLU A 972 41.60 21.20 28.82
CA GLU A 972 41.19 22.37 28.06
C GLU A 972 40.13 23.23 28.80
N GLY A 973 39.82 22.91 30.07
CA GLY A 973 38.85 23.59 30.90
C GLY A 973 37.40 23.21 30.59
N LYS A 974 37.12 22.20 29.78
CA LYS A 974 35.78 21.77 29.37
C LYS A 974 35.19 20.73 30.33
N GLN A 975 33.98 20.95 30.77
CA GLN A 975 33.23 20.01 31.61
C GLN A 975 32.85 18.73 30.85
N ARG A 976 33.28 17.57 31.33
CA ARG A 976 33.00 16.23 30.80
C ARG A 976 32.23 15.40 31.82
N SER A 977 31.32 14.53 31.31
CA SER A 977 30.60 13.54 32.13
C SER A 977 31.34 12.21 32.25
N GLN A 978 32.44 12.04 31.55
CA GLN A 978 33.24 10.81 31.51
C GLN A 978 34.65 11.10 32.07
N THR A 979 35.18 10.12 32.79
CA THR A 979 36.58 10.12 33.23
C THR A 979 37.26 8.79 32.88
N LEU A 980 38.59 8.75 33.02
CA LEU A 980 39.39 7.55 32.88
C LEU A 980 39.57 6.87 34.22
N LYS A 981 39.27 5.58 34.30
CA LYS A 981 39.50 4.77 35.48
C LYS A 981 40.26 3.49 35.07
N SER A 982 41.17 3.04 35.90
CA SER A 982 41.86 1.76 35.68
C SER A 982 40.98 0.61 36.16
N ILE A 983 40.59 -0.27 35.23
CA ILE A 983 39.82 -1.45 35.53
C ILE A 983 40.65 -2.65 35.11
N LYS A 984 41.06 -3.50 36.05
CA LYS A 984 42.00 -4.65 35.80
C LYS A 984 43.23 -4.28 34.99
N LYS A 985 43.89 -3.15 35.36
CA LYS A 985 45.09 -2.62 34.68
C LYS A 985 44.83 -2.08 33.26
N VAL A 986 43.61 -2.00 32.79
CA VAL A 986 43.22 -1.37 31.55
C VAL A 986 42.50 -0.06 31.86
N SER A 987 42.93 1.04 31.19
CA SER A 987 42.28 2.33 31.33
C SER A 987 40.98 2.36 30.51
N GLY A 988 39.84 2.51 31.17
CA GLY A 988 38.52 2.59 30.54
C GLY A 988 37.82 3.93 30.82
N ARG A 989 36.95 4.35 29.89
CA ARG A 989 36.05 5.51 30.12
C ARG A 989 34.87 5.07 30.97
N VAL A 990 34.58 5.82 32.01
CA VAL A 990 33.49 5.53 32.98
C VAL A 990 32.66 6.78 33.26
N TYR A 991 31.41 6.55 33.65
CA TYR A 991 30.56 7.55 34.33
C TYR A 991 30.67 7.32 35.82
N ALA A 992 30.85 8.37 36.62
CA ALA A 992 30.77 8.30 38.06
C ALA A 992 29.34 8.59 38.51
N LEU A 993 28.66 7.55 38.98
CA LEU A 993 27.25 7.60 39.33
C LEU A 993 27.10 7.89 40.86
N ASN A 994 26.20 8.81 41.16
CA ASN A 994 25.87 9.15 42.58
C ASN A 994 24.75 8.24 43.10
N VAL A 995 24.99 6.92 43.06
CA VAL A 995 24.08 5.88 43.59
C VAL A 995 24.41 5.62 45.05
N LYS A 996 23.41 5.67 45.95
CA LYS A 996 23.54 5.21 47.32
C LYS A 996 23.58 3.70 47.33
N ILE A 997 24.72 3.12 47.73
CA ILE A 997 24.83 1.68 47.90
C ILE A 997 24.45 1.39 49.36
N ALA A 998 23.43 0.53 49.60
CA ALA A 998 23.05 0.10 50.92
C ALA A 998 24.24 -0.64 51.59
N GLY A 999 24.92 -0.01 52.51
CA GLY A 999 26.10 -0.60 53.25
C GLY A 999 26.78 0.30 54.24
N GLU A 1000 26.38 1.57 54.37
CA GLU A 1000 26.87 2.43 55.52
C GLU A 1000 25.65 2.87 56.35
N GLU A 1001 25.40 2.12 57.42
CA GLU A 1001 24.60 2.60 58.52
C GLU A 1001 25.33 3.74 59.23
N GLN A 1002 24.99 4.99 58.94
CA GLN A 1002 25.03 6.05 59.94
C GLN A 1002 23.59 6.34 60.36
N GLY A 1003 23.34 6.09 61.65
CA GLY A 1003 22.02 6.18 62.21
C GLY A 1003 21.39 7.53 62.03
N ASP A 1004 20.16 7.50 61.53
CA ASP A 1004 19.10 8.36 62.02
C ASP A 1004 17.77 7.57 61.96
N ASN A 1005 17.27 7.32 63.16
CA ASN A 1005 15.97 6.74 63.35
C ASN A 1005 14.90 7.66 62.82
N ASP A 1006 14.18 7.24 61.77
CA ASP A 1006 12.74 7.50 61.59
C ASP A 1006 12.27 6.83 60.30
N LEU A 1007 12.09 5.50 60.39
CA LEU A 1007 11.23 4.76 59.47
C LEU A 1007 10.10 4.15 60.29
N PRO A 1008 8.84 4.27 59.90
CA PRO A 1008 7.75 3.58 60.59
C PRO A 1008 7.94 2.07 60.45
N PRO A 1009 7.60 1.29 61.51
CA PRO A 1009 7.81 -0.17 61.46
C PRO A 1009 6.92 -0.80 60.40
N PHE A 1010 7.53 -1.63 59.57
CA PHE A 1010 6.82 -2.58 58.72
C PHE A 1010 5.95 -3.47 59.65
N SER A 1011 4.64 -3.42 59.48
CA SER A 1011 3.74 -4.39 60.03
C SER A 1011 3.91 -5.68 59.27
N ASP A 1012 4.30 -6.75 59.94
CA ASP A 1012 4.31 -8.12 59.46
C ASP A 1012 2.91 -8.48 58.87
N PRO A 1013 2.82 -9.06 57.70
CA PRO A 1013 1.59 -9.64 57.25
C PRO A 1013 1.33 -10.90 58.09
N GLU A 1014 0.21 -10.92 58.78
CA GLU A 1014 -0.27 -12.06 59.55
C GLU A 1014 -0.21 -13.36 58.71
N ALA A 1015 0.44 -14.36 59.28
CA ALA A 1015 0.49 -15.72 58.77
C ALA A 1015 -0.92 -16.27 58.63
N LEU A 1016 -1.39 -16.54 57.43
CA LEU A 1016 -2.58 -17.33 57.20
C LEU A 1016 -2.36 -18.77 57.65
N PRO A 1017 -3.29 -19.39 58.38
CA PRO A 1017 -3.14 -20.79 58.83
C PRO A 1017 -3.24 -21.73 57.62
N LEU A 1018 -2.30 -22.67 57.57
CA LEU A 1018 -2.34 -23.83 56.68
C LEU A 1018 -3.56 -24.68 57.05
N ASP A 1019 -4.52 -24.80 56.16
CA ASP A 1019 -5.65 -25.71 56.27
C ASP A 1019 -5.27 -27.08 55.68
N ASP A 1020 -5.04 -28.04 56.60
CA ASP A 1020 -4.90 -29.45 56.26
C ASP A 1020 -6.24 -30.01 55.79
N ARG A 1021 -6.40 -30.27 54.52
CA ARG A 1021 -7.35 -31.27 54.00
C ARG A 1021 -6.83 -31.92 52.72
N HIS A 1022 -6.05 -32.98 52.94
CA HIS A 1022 -6.08 -34.11 52.02
C HIS A 1022 -6.89 -35.22 52.68
N SER A 1023 -8.01 -35.59 52.08
CA SER A 1023 -8.55 -36.97 51.96
C SER A 1023 -10.04 -36.93 51.65
N ALA A 1024 -10.41 -37.08 50.44
CA ALA A 1024 -11.36 -38.06 49.90
C ALA A 1024 -11.62 -37.71 48.41
#